data_8a5fe3eea6820f4faf20424d7ff49986
#
_entry.id   8a5fe3eea6820f4faf20424d7ff49986
#
_cell.length_a   1.000
_cell.length_b   1.000
_cell.length_c   1.000
_cell.angle_alpha   90.00
_cell.angle_beta   90.00
_cell.angle_gamma   90.00
#
_symmetry.space_group_name_H-M   'P 1'
#
loop_
_entity.id
_entity.type
_entity.pdbx_description
1 polymer ?
#
loop_
_entity_poly.entity_id
_entity_poly.type
_entity_poly.pdbx_seq_one_letter_code
_entity_poly.pdbx_strand_id
1 'polypeptide(L)'
;MSNPLISFTDLPPFSQIKPEHVKPAVEQAIEACRQKIDQVLTENDTPTWDAIIAPIDEIDDRLSRIWSPVSHMNSVMNSDELRDAYESCLPILSEYGTWVGQHKGLYDAYKTIKASDEYPTLTQAQKKTIQDSLRDFELSGIGLPADEQHRYGEISKRMSELGSQFSNNVLDATMGWNKHVTDVTELAGMPESALAAAQASAEAKELDGYLLTLDIPSYLPVMTYCDNEALRKELYEAYVTRASDRGPTAGQWDNTEIISEQLKLRHEIARLLGFNSFSEKSLSTKMAENPGQVLGFLNDLAIKAKPQGEREVEELRQFAEKECGVTQLNLWDIAYYSEKQKQNLFKFSDEELRPYFPEAKVVSGLFEVLNRVFGMNITERQGVNTWHDSVRFFDIFDASNTLRGSFYLDLYAREHKRGGAWMDECRVRRTDLSGELQTPVAYLTCNFNKPVGDKPALFTHDEVVTLFHETGHGIHHMLTKIETGAVSGINGVPWDAVELPSQFLENWCWEEEALAFISGHFETGEPLPKEMLDKMLAAKNFQSAMFILRQLEFGLFDFTLHTEYDPEIGARVLETLANVKSKVGVLPSLEWNRFSHSFSHIFAGGYSAGYYSYLWAEVLSSDAYSRFEEEGIFNKETGQSFLNNILEMGGSEEPMELFKRFRGREPQIDALLRHSGISA
;
A
#
# COMPACT_ATOMS: atom_id res chain seq x y z
N MET A 1 -35.72 12.56 -0.91
CA MET A 1 -35.05 11.56 -1.78
C MET A 1 -34.36 10.56 -0.86
N SER A 2 -34.34 9.26 -1.20
CA SER A 2 -33.66 8.26 -0.38
C SER A 2 -32.14 8.47 -0.46
N ASN A 3 -31.44 8.23 0.67
CA ASN A 3 -29.98 8.33 0.71
C ASN A 3 -29.35 7.21 -0.13
N PRO A 4 -28.57 7.51 -1.19
CA PRO A 4 -28.02 6.52 -2.09
C PRO A 4 -27.05 5.55 -1.41
N LEU A 5 -26.36 5.94 -0.34
CA LEU A 5 -25.52 5.06 0.46
C LEU A 5 -26.31 4.00 1.23
N ILE A 6 -27.58 4.28 1.55
CA ILE A 6 -28.45 3.33 2.25
C ILE A 6 -29.17 2.41 1.28
N SER A 7 -29.55 2.91 0.11
CA SER A 7 -30.44 2.22 -0.82
C SER A 7 -29.75 1.31 -1.84
N PHE A 8 -28.45 1.43 -2.06
CA PHE A 8 -27.77 0.57 -3.03
C PHE A 8 -27.61 -0.87 -2.52
N THR A 9 -27.66 -1.82 -3.44
CA THR A 9 -27.62 -3.26 -3.13
C THR A 9 -26.45 -4.00 -3.77
N ASP A 10 -25.89 -3.49 -4.86
CA ASP A 10 -24.76 -4.09 -5.57
C ASP A 10 -23.51 -3.19 -5.48
N LEU A 11 -23.13 -2.51 -6.53
CA LEU A 11 -21.98 -1.61 -6.55
C LEU A 11 -22.34 -0.20 -6.04
N PRO A 12 -21.41 0.52 -5.42
CA PRO A 12 -21.70 1.85 -4.91
C PRO A 12 -22.08 2.84 -6.04
N PRO A 13 -23.10 3.67 -5.81
CA PRO A 13 -23.52 4.69 -6.78
C PRO A 13 -22.67 5.97 -6.63
N PHE A 14 -21.38 5.91 -6.93
CA PHE A 14 -20.41 6.98 -6.69
C PHE A 14 -20.86 8.36 -7.15
N SER A 15 -21.42 8.47 -8.37
CA SER A 15 -21.86 9.75 -8.93
C SER A 15 -23.06 10.39 -8.20
N GLN A 16 -23.75 9.61 -7.38
CA GLN A 16 -24.93 10.07 -6.61
C GLN A 16 -24.58 10.37 -5.15
N ILE A 17 -23.41 9.94 -4.68
CA ILE A 17 -22.97 10.14 -3.30
C ILE A 17 -22.53 11.59 -3.12
N LYS A 18 -23.15 12.27 -2.15
CA LYS A 18 -22.82 13.64 -1.76
C LYS A 18 -22.38 13.70 -0.30
N PRO A 19 -21.61 14.71 0.10
CA PRO A 19 -21.17 14.86 1.50
C PRO A 19 -22.32 14.76 2.53
N GLU A 20 -23.46 15.34 2.24
CA GLU A 20 -24.66 15.32 3.09
C GLU A 20 -25.25 13.92 3.34
N HIS A 21 -24.95 12.95 2.49
CA HIS A 21 -25.42 11.56 2.63
C HIS A 21 -24.60 10.74 3.63
N VAL A 22 -23.35 11.14 3.90
CA VAL A 22 -22.33 10.32 4.55
C VAL A 22 -22.67 10.05 6.01
N LYS A 23 -22.74 11.08 6.83
CA LYS A 23 -22.96 10.93 8.27
C LYS A 23 -24.30 10.26 8.60
N PRO A 24 -25.43 10.63 7.99
CA PRO A 24 -26.70 9.95 8.24
C PRO A 24 -26.67 8.47 7.91
N ALA A 25 -26.01 8.07 6.82
CA ALA A 25 -25.90 6.66 6.44
C ALA A 25 -25.06 5.85 7.42
N VAL A 26 -23.92 6.40 7.85
CA VAL A 26 -23.03 5.77 8.83
C VAL A 26 -23.71 5.63 10.19
N GLU A 27 -24.36 6.68 10.68
CA GLU A 27 -25.10 6.64 11.94
C GLU A 27 -26.21 5.58 11.94
N GLN A 28 -26.99 5.52 10.85
CA GLN A 28 -28.04 4.52 10.69
C GLN A 28 -27.48 3.09 10.66
N ALA A 29 -26.38 2.88 9.93
CA ALA A 29 -25.76 1.56 9.83
C ALA A 29 -25.17 1.09 11.16
N ILE A 30 -24.53 1.99 11.92
CA ILE A 30 -23.99 1.68 13.25
C ILE A 30 -25.11 1.34 14.21
N GLU A 31 -26.20 2.09 14.21
CA GLU A 31 -27.36 1.80 15.07
C GLU A 31 -27.95 0.43 14.75
N ALA A 32 -28.07 0.09 13.48
CA ALA A 32 -28.52 -1.24 13.04
C ALA A 32 -27.58 -2.35 13.53
N CYS A 33 -26.26 -2.13 13.50
CA CYS A 33 -25.27 -3.07 14.03
C CYS A 33 -25.44 -3.26 15.55
N ARG A 34 -25.59 -2.18 16.30
CA ARG A 34 -25.81 -2.24 17.76
C ARG A 34 -27.08 -3.02 18.12
N GLN A 35 -28.18 -2.70 17.45
CA GLN A 35 -29.46 -3.38 17.65
C GLN A 35 -29.38 -4.87 17.32
N LYS A 36 -28.66 -5.24 16.26
CA LYS A 36 -28.47 -6.65 15.89
C LYS A 36 -27.69 -7.42 16.95
N ILE A 37 -26.61 -6.84 17.47
CA ILE A 37 -25.81 -7.44 18.54
C ILE A 37 -26.67 -7.67 19.79
N ASP A 38 -27.40 -6.65 20.24
CA ASP A 38 -28.26 -6.77 21.40
C ASP A 38 -29.37 -7.82 21.18
N GLN A 39 -29.96 -7.84 19.98
CA GLN A 39 -31.01 -8.79 19.61
C GLN A 39 -30.51 -10.23 19.68
N VAL A 40 -29.43 -10.56 19.01
CA VAL A 40 -28.93 -11.96 18.93
C VAL A 40 -28.48 -12.49 20.30
N LEU A 41 -27.90 -11.61 21.13
CA LEU A 41 -27.51 -11.98 22.49
C LEU A 41 -28.70 -12.18 23.44
N THR A 42 -29.79 -11.45 23.25
CA THR A 42 -31.01 -11.55 24.07
C THR A 42 -31.87 -12.73 23.67
N GLU A 43 -31.94 -13.04 22.37
CA GLU A 43 -32.85 -14.08 21.83
C GLU A 43 -32.22 -15.49 21.83
N ASN A 44 -30.92 -15.64 22.09
CA ASN A 44 -30.23 -16.92 22.03
C ASN A 44 -29.52 -17.29 23.33
N ASP A 45 -30.16 -18.11 24.12
CA ASP A 45 -29.58 -18.64 25.38
C ASP A 45 -28.39 -19.55 25.16
N THR A 46 -28.35 -20.21 24.00
CA THR A 46 -27.23 -21.10 23.59
C THR A 46 -26.53 -20.49 22.38
N PRO A 47 -25.36 -19.86 22.56
CA PRO A 47 -24.62 -19.28 21.45
C PRO A 47 -24.12 -20.33 20.45
N THR A 48 -24.38 -20.07 19.17
CA THR A 48 -23.87 -20.86 18.02
C THR A 48 -23.35 -19.92 16.95
N TRP A 49 -22.60 -20.44 16.00
CA TRP A 49 -22.15 -19.65 14.84
C TRP A 49 -23.35 -19.00 14.12
N ASP A 50 -24.33 -19.79 13.76
CA ASP A 50 -25.49 -19.32 12.98
C ASP A 50 -26.38 -18.37 13.76
N ALA A 51 -26.49 -18.55 15.09
CA ALA A 51 -27.34 -17.69 15.92
C ALA A 51 -26.70 -16.35 16.28
N ILE A 52 -25.38 -16.29 16.44
CA ILE A 52 -24.66 -15.13 16.94
C ILE A 52 -23.77 -14.49 15.87
N ILE A 53 -22.82 -15.26 15.33
CA ILE A 53 -21.75 -14.68 14.49
C ILE A 53 -22.26 -14.34 13.09
N ALA A 54 -22.97 -15.23 12.44
CA ALA A 54 -23.44 -15.01 11.08
C ALA A 54 -24.35 -13.79 10.92
N PRO A 55 -25.36 -13.55 11.81
CA PRO A 55 -26.19 -12.34 11.71
C PRO A 55 -25.42 -11.04 11.96
N ILE A 56 -24.43 -11.05 12.85
CA ILE A 56 -23.58 -9.88 13.12
C ILE A 56 -22.67 -9.61 11.91
N ASP A 57 -22.06 -10.65 11.34
CA ASP A 57 -21.23 -10.53 10.14
C ASP A 57 -21.99 -9.89 8.97
N GLU A 58 -23.26 -10.26 8.78
CA GLU A 58 -24.09 -9.69 7.71
C GLU A 58 -24.37 -8.20 7.89
N ILE A 59 -24.70 -7.78 9.10
CA ILE A 59 -24.98 -6.35 9.35
C ILE A 59 -23.68 -5.52 9.34
N ASP A 60 -22.57 -6.07 9.82
CA ASP A 60 -21.27 -5.43 9.77
C ASP A 60 -20.77 -5.28 8.31
N ASP A 61 -21.02 -6.28 7.46
CA ASP A 61 -20.74 -6.17 6.02
C ASP A 61 -21.51 -5.00 5.39
N ARG A 62 -22.75 -4.79 5.79
CA ARG A 62 -23.53 -3.64 5.31
C ARG A 62 -22.89 -2.31 5.70
N LEU A 63 -22.43 -2.17 6.93
CA LEU A 63 -21.69 -0.98 7.38
C LEU A 63 -20.41 -0.79 6.56
N SER A 64 -19.65 -1.84 6.37
CA SER A 64 -18.40 -1.80 5.58
C SER A 64 -18.65 -1.38 4.14
N ARG A 65 -19.71 -1.86 3.50
CA ARG A 65 -20.09 -1.50 2.14
C ARG A 65 -20.56 -0.05 2.02
N ILE A 66 -21.12 0.53 3.07
CA ILE A 66 -21.47 1.95 3.12
C ILE A 66 -20.22 2.81 3.31
N TRP A 67 -19.32 2.43 4.21
CA TRP A 67 -18.13 3.23 4.53
C TRP A 67 -17.04 3.15 3.47
N SER A 68 -16.84 2.00 2.84
CA SER A 68 -15.81 1.79 1.83
C SER A 68 -15.82 2.84 0.71
N PRO A 69 -16.94 3.12 0.02
CA PRO A 69 -16.94 4.13 -1.05
C PRO A 69 -16.68 5.55 -0.53
N VAL A 70 -17.10 5.87 0.67
CA VAL A 70 -16.85 7.19 1.30
C VAL A 70 -15.35 7.36 1.56
N SER A 71 -14.73 6.40 2.21
CA SER A 71 -13.29 6.40 2.50
C SER A 71 -12.48 6.45 1.22
N HIS A 72 -12.86 5.67 0.22
CA HIS A 72 -12.21 5.67 -1.09
C HIS A 72 -12.29 7.04 -1.78
N MET A 73 -13.48 7.62 -1.88
CA MET A 73 -13.68 8.95 -2.48
C MET A 73 -12.90 10.03 -1.74
N ASN A 74 -12.81 9.95 -0.41
CA ASN A 74 -12.00 10.90 0.37
C ASN A 74 -10.51 10.84 -0.01
N SER A 75 -10.01 9.67 -0.42
CA SER A 75 -8.62 9.50 -0.87
C SER A 75 -8.41 9.90 -2.34
N VAL A 76 -9.38 9.71 -3.21
CA VAL A 76 -9.20 9.86 -4.67
C VAL A 76 -9.92 11.04 -5.30
N MET A 77 -10.90 11.62 -4.60
CA MET A 77 -11.71 12.77 -5.03
C MET A 77 -11.94 13.73 -3.86
N ASN A 78 -10.87 14.07 -3.15
CA ASN A 78 -10.96 14.89 -1.94
C ASN A 78 -11.53 16.29 -2.23
N SER A 79 -12.36 16.77 -1.33
CA SER A 79 -12.86 18.15 -1.29
C SER A 79 -13.05 18.54 0.18
N ASP A 80 -13.15 19.83 0.47
CA ASP A 80 -13.34 20.29 1.85
C ASP A 80 -14.65 19.73 2.44
N GLU A 81 -15.73 19.70 1.66
CA GLU A 81 -17.03 19.21 2.11
C GLU A 81 -17.03 17.71 2.36
N LEU A 82 -16.39 16.92 1.47
CA LEU A 82 -16.28 15.47 1.64
C LEU A 82 -15.35 15.12 2.80
N ARG A 83 -14.25 15.84 2.95
CA ARG A 83 -13.32 15.72 4.07
C ARG A 83 -14.01 15.95 5.40
N ASP A 84 -14.78 17.02 5.52
CA ASP A 84 -15.56 17.34 6.74
C ASP A 84 -16.57 16.21 7.06
N ALA A 85 -17.28 15.73 6.05
CA ALA A 85 -18.23 14.61 6.23
C ALA A 85 -17.52 13.32 6.65
N TYR A 86 -16.41 12.97 6.02
CA TYR A 86 -15.56 11.83 6.36
C TYR A 86 -15.07 11.92 7.81
N GLU A 87 -14.46 13.03 8.18
CA GLU A 87 -13.91 13.25 9.52
C GLU A 87 -14.99 13.23 10.61
N SER A 88 -16.20 13.72 10.31
CA SER A 88 -17.32 13.68 11.25
C SER A 88 -17.74 12.25 11.62
N CYS A 89 -17.43 11.26 10.79
CA CYS A 89 -17.73 9.85 11.03
C CYS A 89 -16.63 9.10 11.78
N LEU A 90 -15.39 9.60 11.77
CA LEU A 90 -14.26 8.91 12.41
C LEU A 90 -14.49 8.65 13.91
N PRO A 91 -14.93 9.64 14.72
CA PRO A 91 -15.24 9.40 16.13
C PRO A 91 -16.35 8.36 16.31
N ILE A 92 -17.38 8.41 15.50
CA ILE A 92 -18.55 7.52 15.59
C ILE A 92 -18.14 6.08 15.29
N LEU A 93 -17.35 5.87 14.25
CA LEU A 93 -16.82 4.55 13.87
C LEU A 93 -15.85 4.01 14.93
N SER A 94 -14.98 4.87 15.47
CA SER A 94 -14.04 4.49 16.54
C SER A 94 -14.77 4.10 17.82
N GLU A 95 -15.77 4.86 18.23
CA GLU A 95 -16.61 4.55 19.40
C GLU A 95 -17.35 3.22 19.22
N TYR A 96 -17.89 2.97 18.03
CA TYR A 96 -18.55 1.69 17.71
C TYR A 96 -17.55 0.52 17.79
N GLY A 97 -16.37 0.65 17.17
CA GLY A 97 -15.33 -0.37 17.24
C GLY A 97 -14.87 -0.70 18.66
N THR A 98 -14.70 0.33 19.48
CA THR A 98 -14.36 0.17 20.91
C THR A 98 -15.49 -0.52 21.68
N TRP A 99 -16.72 -0.12 21.43
CA TRP A 99 -17.90 -0.73 22.06
C TRP A 99 -18.01 -2.23 21.74
N VAL A 100 -17.81 -2.60 20.48
CA VAL A 100 -17.78 -4.02 20.07
C VAL A 100 -16.62 -4.76 20.74
N GLY A 101 -15.41 -4.22 20.65
CA GLY A 101 -14.19 -4.84 21.18
C GLY A 101 -14.19 -4.99 22.70
N GLN A 102 -14.98 -4.19 23.42
CA GLN A 102 -15.14 -4.25 24.87
C GLN A 102 -16.51 -4.82 25.31
N HIS A 103 -17.23 -5.44 24.39
CA HIS A 103 -18.56 -5.96 24.66
C HIS A 103 -18.48 -7.34 25.33
N LYS A 104 -18.67 -7.36 26.62
CA LYS A 104 -18.56 -8.59 27.45
C LYS A 104 -19.48 -9.71 26.97
N GLY A 105 -20.72 -9.41 26.63
CA GLY A 105 -21.70 -10.39 26.16
C GLY A 105 -21.25 -11.09 24.87
N LEU A 106 -20.67 -10.34 23.92
CA LEU A 106 -20.08 -10.90 22.72
C LEU A 106 -18.87 -11.78 23.03
N TYR A 107 -17.96 -11.28 23.82
CA TYR A 107 -16.76 -12.03 24.23
C TYR A 107 -17.13 -13.36 24.89
N ASP A 108 -18.08 -13.36 25.81
CA ASP A 108 -18.56 -14.56 26.47
C ASP A 108 -19.25 -15.53 25.48
N ALA A 109 -20.02 -15.01 24.53
CA ALA A 109 -20.63 -15.83 23.46
C ALA A 109 -19.59 -16.50 22.58
N TYR A 110 -18.56 -15.78 22.13
CA TYR A 110 -17.46 -16.36 21.35
C TYR A 110 -16.69 -17.43 22.11
N LYS A 111 -16.43 -17.22 23.41
CA LYS A 111 -15.79 -18.23 24.27
C LYS A 111 -16.67 -19.47 24.41
N THR A 112 -17.96 -19.28 24.56
CA THR A 112 -18.93 -20.39 24.68
C THR A 112 -18.96 -21.22 23.41
N ILE A 113 -18.99 -20.60 22.23
CA ILE A 113 -18.95 -21.30 20.95
C ILE A 113 -17.63 -22.08 20.81
N LYS A 114 -16.51 -21.49 21.18
CA LYS A 114 -15.19 -22.16 21.13
C LYS A 114 -15.11 -23.40 22.01
N ALA A 115 -15.79 -23.38 23.15
CA ALA A 115 -15.85 -24.51 24.09
C ALA A 115 -16.97 -25.51 23.81
N SER A 116 -17.83 -25.26 22.82
CA SER A 116 -18.99 -26.08 22.49
C SER A 116 -18.65 -27.29 21.61
N ASP A 117 -19.58 -28.25 21.55
CA ASP A 117 -19.52 -29.39 20.65
C ASP A 117 -19.64 -28.99 19.16
N GLU A 118 -20.15 -27.80 18.87
CA GLU A 118 -20.21 -27.25 17.50
C GLU A 118 -18.82 -26.91 16.96
N TYR A 119 -17.92 -26.38 17.80
CA TYR A 119 -16.63 -25.83 17.34
C TYR A 119 -15.81 -26.80 16.48
N PRO A 120 -15.63 -28.10 16.84
CA PRO A 120 -14.91 -29.03 15.97
C PRO A 120 -15.55 -29.23 14.59
N THR A 121 -16.86 -28.97 14.45
CA THR A 121 -17.60 -29.13 13.18
C THR A 121 -17.51 -27.91 12.26
N LEU A 122 -17.05 -26.77 12.77
CA LEU A 122 -16.89 -25.53 12.00
C LEU A 122 -15.79 -25.67 10.96
N THR A 123 -15.89 -24.86 9.90
CA THR A 123 -14.84 -24.76 8.89
C THR A 123 -13.56 -24.15 9.48
N GLN A 124 -12.44 -24.36 8.81
CA GLN A 124 -11.17 -23.73 9.23
C GLN A 124 -11.28 -22.20 9.26
N ALA A 125 -11.95 -21.59 8.30
CA ALA A 125 -12.17 -20.15 8.24
C ALA A 125 -13.02 -19.66 9.44
N GLN A 126 -14.07 -20.38 9.81
CA GLN A 126 -14.90 -20.05 10.98
C GLN A 126 -14.11 -20.19 12.28
N LYS A 127 -13.32 -21.26 12.44
CA LYS A 127 -12.44 -21.45 13.60
C LYS A 127 -11.42 -20.30 13.72
N LYS A 128 -10.80 -19.94 12.62
CA LYS A 128 -9.83 -18.83 12.57
C LYS A 128 -10.49 -17.51 12.95
N THR A 129 -11.68 -17.24 12.43
CA THR A 129 -12.47 -16.06 12.79
C THR A 129 -12.71 -15.96 14.30
N ILE A 130 -13.08 -17.06 14.93
CA ILE A 130 -13.30 -17.11 16.39
C ILE A 130 -11.99 -16.86 17.15
N GLN A 131 -10.90 -17.49 16.74
CA GLN A 131 -9.58 -17.31 17.36
C GLN A 131 -9.11 -15.86 17.25
N ASP A 132 -9.19 -15.27 16.06
CA ASP A 132 -8.79 -13.89 15.83
C ASP A 132 -9.68 -12.91 16.60
N SER A 133 -10.98 -13.14 16.63
CA SER A 133 -11.92 -12.30 17.37
C SER A 133 -11.66 -12.31 18.87
N LEU A 134 -11.37 -13.47 19.45
CA LEU A 134 -11.03 -13.57 20.89
C LEU A 134 -9.74 -12.82 21.22
N ARG A 135 -8.72 -12.94 20.37
CA ARG A 135 -7.50 -12.14 20.48
C ARG A 135 -7.81 -10.64 20.39
N ASP A 136 -8.64 -10.24 19.44
CA ASP A 136 -8.96 -8.82 19.19
C ASP A 136 -9.81 -8.22 20.33
N PHE A 137 -10.67 -9.00 21.00
CA PHE A 137 -11.32 -8.57 22.25
C PHE A 137 -10.28 -8.24 23.32
N GLU A 138 -9.28 -9.09 23.50
CA GLU A 138 -8.19 -8.84 24.47
C GLU A 138 -7.39 -7.60 24.09
N LEU A 139 -7.05 -7.42 22.81
CA LEU A 139 -6.34 -6.25 22.29
C LEU A 139 -7.19 -4.96 22.31
N SER A 140 -8.50 -5.08 22.49
CA SER A 140 -9.41 -3.95 22.68
C SER A 140 -9.64 -3.60 24.17
N GLY A 141 -8.98 -4.31 25.06
CA GLY A 141 -9.01 -4.05 26.50
C GLY A 141 -10.20 -4.66 27.24
N ILE A 142 -10.79 -5.76 26.74
CA ILE A 142 -11.94 -6.42 27.40
C ILE A 142 -11.64 -6.83 28.85
N GLY A 143 -10.41 -7.18 29.17
CA GLY A 143 -9.96 -7.55 30.51
C GLY A 143 -9.51 -6.40 31.40
N LEU A 144 -9.55 -5.16 30.92
CA LEU A 144 -9.11 -3.98 31.68
C LEU A 144 -10.18 -3.49 32.65
N PRO A 145 -9.80 -2.81 33.76
CA PRO A 145 -10.73 -2.05 34.60
C PRO A 145 -11.48 -0.99 33.77
N ALA A 146 -12.66 -0.59 34.25
CA ALA A 146 -13.56 0.29 33.52
C ALA A 146 -12.95 1.66 33.15
N ASP A 147 -12.13 2.25 33.99
CA ASP A 147 -11.42 3.50 33.75
C ASP A 147 -10.35 3.36 32.66
N GLU A 148 -9.62 2.25 32.66
CA GLU A 148 -8.64 1.94 31.61
C GLU A 148 -9.31 1.57 30.29
N GLN A 149 -10.45 0.88 30.29
CA GLN A 149 -11.26 0.65 29.10
C GLN A 149 -11.73 1.96 28.47
N HIS A 150 -12.19 2.90 29.30
CA HIS A 150 -12.58 4.23 28.84
C HIS A 150 -11.38 4.97 28.21
N ARG A 151 -10.21 4.92 28.86
CA ARG A 151 -8.98 5.53 28.33
C ARG A 151 -8.55 4.90 27.00
N TYR A 152 -8.66 3.58 26.86
CA TYR A 152 -8.42 2.90 25.58
C TYR A 152 -9.30 3.48 24.45
N GLY A 153 -10.58 3.67 24.72
CA GLY A 153 -11.52 4.26 23.75
C GLY A 153 -11.16 5.70 23.36
N GLU A 154 -10.77 6.53 24.32
CA GLU A 154 -10.31 7.90 24.08
C GLU A 154 -9.07 7.91 23.16
N ILE A 155 -8.09 7.05 23.45
CA ILE A 155 -6.86 6.92 22.65
C ILE A 155 -7.18 6.46 21.22
N SER A 156 -8.00 5.43 21.05
CA SER A 156 -8.38 4.90 19.74
C SER A 156 -9.07 5.97 18.89
N LYS A 157 -10.00 6.72 19.47
CA LYS A 157 -10.67 7.83 18.82
C LYS A 157 -9.69 8.93 18.40
N ARG A 158 -8.80 9.34 19.31
CA ARG A 158 -7.82 10.39 19.03
C ARG A 158 -6.82 9.96 17.97
N MET A 159 -6.36 8.71 17.99
CA MET A 159 -5.45 8.17 16.97
C MET A 159 -6.07 8.16 15.57
N SER A 160 -7.35 7.84 15.45
CA SER A 160 -8.08 7.92 14.18
C SER A 160 -8.12 9.36 13.63
N GLU A 161 -8.41 10.33 14.49
CA GLU A 161 -8.40 11.75 14.14
C GLU A 161 -7.00 12.22 13.70
N LEU A 162 -5.96 11.85 14.45
CA LEU A 162 -4.58 12.23 14.14
C LEU A 162 -4.07 11.63 12.82
N GLY A 163 -4.42 10.37 12.54
CA GLY A 163 -4.08 9.74 11.27
C GLY A 163 -4.69 10.47 10.07
N SER A 164 -5.96 10.87 10.17
CA SER A 164 -6.64 11.66 9.15
C SER A 164 -6.00 13.05 8.99
N GLN A 165 -5.71 13.75 10.08
CA GLN A 165 -5.04 15.05 10.05
C GLN A 165 -3.65 14.96 9.42
N PHE A 166 -2.89 13.93 9.75
CA PHE A 166 -1.58 13.69 9.14
C PHE A 166 -1.70 13.54 7.61
N SER A 167 -2.59 12.69 7.16
CA SER A 167 -2.82 12.44 5.73
C SER A 167 -3.28 13.70 4.98
N ASN A 168 -4.20 14.46 5.58
CA ASN A 168 -4.67 15.73 5.02
C ASN A 168 -3.55 16.74 4.89
N ASN A 169 -2.71 16.88 5.90
CA ASN A 169 -1.57 17.80 5.87
C ASN A 169 -0.56 17.44 4.77
N VAL A 170 -0.30 16.14 4.55
CA VAL A 170 0.58 15.70 3.47
C VAL A 170 -0.04 16.02 2.10
N LEU A 171 -1.33 15.75 1.93
CA LEU A 171 -2.04 16.06 0.68
C LEU A 171 -2.02 17.58 0.41
N ASP A 172 -2.37 18.38 1.39
CA ASP A 172 -2.44 19.84 1.25
C ASP A 172 -1.06 20.45 1.02
N ALA A 173 -0.02 19.94 1.69
CA ALA A 173 1.36 20.37 1.46
C ALA A 173 1.86 20.02 0.06
N THR A 174 1.46 18.88 -0.46
CA THR A 174 1.78 18.46 -1.83
C THR A 174 1.08 19.35 -2.86
N MET A 175 -0.20 19.65 -2.65
CA MET A 175 -1.00 20.50 -3.52
C MET A 175 -0.67 22.00 -3.39
N GLY A 176 -0.19 22.42 -2.23
CA GLY A 176 0.02 23.83 -1.88
C GLY A 176 1.30 24.45 -2.46
N TRP A 177 2.09 23.69 -3.21
CA TRP A 177 3.32 24.18 -3.83
C TRP A 177 3.35 23.88 -5.32
N ASN A 178 3.80 24.85 -6.09
CA ASN A 178 4.11 24.70 -7.51
C ASN A 178 5.21 25.65 -7.94
N LYS A 179 5.80 25.38 -9.10
CA LYS A 179 6.79 26.23 -9.74
C LYS A 179 6.37 26.51 -11.17
N HIS A 180 6.07 27.76 -11.47
CA HIS A 180 5.78 28.22 -12.82
C HIS A 180 7.07 28.60 -13.53
N VAL A 181 7.32 28.01 -14.70
CA VAL A 181 8.51 28.24 -15.53
C VAL A 181 8.06 28.67 -16.91
N THR A 182 8.53 29.85 -17.35
CA THR A 182 8.21 30.39 -18.68
C THR A 182 9.35 30.23 -19.67
N ASP A 183 10.57 30.13 -19.20
CA ASP A 183 11.77 29.91 -20.03
C ASP A 183 12.12 28.43 -20.07
N VAL A 184 11.90 27.79 -21.22
CA VAL A 184 12.18 26.37 -21.43
C VAL A 184 13.65 26.00 -21.23
N THR A 185 14.58 26.96 -21.35
CA THR A 185 16.01 26.69 -21.11
C THR A 185 16.30 26.34 -19.65
N GLU A 186 15.46 26.76 -18.71
CA GLU A 186 15.54 26.34 -17.31
C GLU A 186 15.22 24.85 -17.12
N LEU A 187 14.55 24.24 -18.10
CA LEU A 187 14.14 22.84 -18.10
C LEU A 187 15.02 21.97 -19.04
N ALA A 188 16.20 22.44 -19.39
CA ALA A 188 17.13 21.68 -20.24
C ALA A 188 17.38 20.28 -19.66
N GLY A 189 17.44 19.28 -20.53
CA GLY A 189 17.61 17.88 -20.17
C GLY A 189 16.31 17.12 -19.89
N MET A 190 15.19 17.81 -19.69
CA MET A 190 13.90 17.18 -19.46
C MET A 190 13.40 16.42 -20.69
N PRO A 191 12.84 15.21 -20.52
CA PRO A 191 12.20 14.47 -21.61
C PRO A 191 11.02 15.23 -22.23
N GLU A 192 10.76 15.03 -23.52
CA GLU A 192 9.58 15.61 -24.19
C GLU A 192 8.27 15.28 -23.48
N SER A 193 8.13 14.05 -23.01
CA SER A 193 6.95 13.60 -22.27
C SER A 193 6.70 14.42 -21.01
N ALA A 194 7.76 14.71 -20.25
CA ALA A 194 7.68 15.52 -19.04
C ALA A 194 7.40 16.99 -19.33
N LEU A 195 8.00 17.55 -20.39
CA LEU A 195 7.72 18.91 -20.84
C LEU A 195 6.26 19.07 -21.29
N ALA A 196 5.75 18.11 -22.05
CA ALA A 196 4.36 18.10 -22.50
C ALA A 196 3.38 18.04 -21.31
N ALA A 197 3.67 17.22 -20.31
CA ALA A 197 2.87 17.11 -19.10
C ALA A 197 2.90 18.42 -18.27
N ALA A 198 4.07 19.04 -18.13
CA ALA A 198 4.21 20.32 -17.43
C ALA A 198 3.50 21.47 -18.16
N GLN A 199 3.53 21.46 -19.49
CA GLN A 199 2.79 22.42 -20.30
C GLN A 199 1.28 22.23 -20.15
N ALA A 200 0.79 21.00 -20.23
CA ALA A 200 -0.63 20.71 -20.00
C ALA A 200 -1.11 21.14 -18.60
N SER A 201 -0.26 20.97 -17.58
CA SER A 201 -0.54 21.43 -16.22
C SER A 201 -0.63 22.96 -16.12
N ALA A 202 0.22 23.69 -16.84
CA ALA A 202 0.15 25.15 -16.93
C ALA A 202 -1.13 25.61 -17.65
N GLU A 203 -1.45 25.01 -18.79
CA GLU A 203 -2.67 25.31 -19.58
C GLU A 203 -3.94 25.10 -18.75
N ALA A 204 -4.00 24.04 -17.96
CA ALA A 204 -5.12 23.76 -17.06
C ALA A 204 -5.34 24.86 -15.99
N LYS A 205 -4.31 25.62 -15.70
CA LYS A 205 -4.35 26.79 -14.79
C LYS A 205 -4.36 28.15 -15.54
N GLU A 206 -4.59 28.14 -16.83
CA GLU A 206 -4.59 29.34 -17.68
C GLU A 206 -3.25 30.10 -17.64
N LEU A 207 -2.14 29.35 -17.53
CA LEU A 207 -0.77 29.87 -17.51
C LEU A 207 -0.03 29.50 -18.79
N ASP A 208 0.81 30.43 -19.27
CA ASP A 208 1.76 30.15 -20.33
C ASP A 208 2.96 29.37 -19.79
N GLY A 209 3.60 28.56 -20.63
CA GLY A 209 4.83 27.84 -20.28
C GLY A 209 4.56 26.52 -19.56
N TYR A 210 5.20 26.31 -18.43
CA TYR A 210 5.28 25.03 -17.75
C TYR A 210 4.96 25.18 -16.26
N LEU A 211 4.23 24.23 -15.70
CA LEU A 211 3.94 24.17 -14.27
C LEU A 211 4.47 22.86 -13.69
N LEU A 212 5.39 22.98 -12.73
CA LEU A 212 5.94 21.85 -11.97
C LEU A 212 5.23 21.77 -10.62
N THR A 213 4.89 20.56 -10.22
CA THR A 213 4.22 20.25 -8.94
C THR A 213 5.04 19.22 -8.15
N LEU A 214 4.57 18.90 -6.94
CA LEU A 214 5.20 17.88 -6.11
C LEU A 214 4.58 16.47 -6.26
N ASP A 215 3.66 16.33 -7.20
CA ASP A 215 3.21 14.99 -7.60
C ASP A 215 4.37 14.24 -8.27
N ILE A 216 4.46 12.95 -8.01
CA ILE A 216 5.57 12.12 -8.51
C ILE A 216 5.76 12.24 -10.03
N PRO A 217 4.72 12.19 -10.89
CA PRO A 217 4.89 12.36 -12.33
C PRO A 217 5.51 13.69 -12.76
N SER A 218 5.39 14.74 -11.95
CA SER A 218 6.02 16.04 -12.17
C SER A 218 7.40 16.16 -11.51
N TYR A 219 7.48 15.74 -10.24
CA TYR A 219 8.70 15.85 -9.43
C TYR A 219 9.85 14.97 -9.90
N LEU A 220 9.56 13.69 -10.15
CA LEU A 220 10.59 12.69 -10.45
C LEU A 220 11.37 12.99 -11.73
N PRO A 221 10.76 13.40 -12.86
CA PRO A 221 11.51 13.76 -14.06
C PRO A 221 12.48 14.92 -13.86
N VAL A 222 12.13 15.90 -13.05
CA VAL A 222 13.03 17.02 -12.71
C VAL A 222 14.27 16.52 -11.98
N MET A 223 14.08 15.69 -10.97
CA MET A 223 15.18 15.12 -10.18
C MET A 223 16.08 14.21 -11.00
N THR A 224 15.52 13.51 -11.98
CA THR A 224 16.22 12.51 -12.77
C THR A 224 16.92 13.12 -14.00
N TYR A 225 16.29 14.10 -14.66
CA TYR A 225 16.74 14.54 -15.99
C TYR A 225 17.10 16.02 -16.11
N CYS A 226 16.61 16.89 -15.22
CA CYS A 226 16.81 18.33 -15.38
C CYS A 226 18.26 18.74 -15.12
N ASP A 227 18.90 19.39 -16.11
CA ASP A 227 20.29 19.84 -16.01
C ASP A 227 20.46 21.00 -15.00
N ASN A 228 19.38 21.73 -14.67
CA ASN A 228 19.40 22.88 -13.78
C ASN A 228 19.47 22.42 -12.32
N GLU A 229 20.67 22.43 -11.74
CA GLU A 229 20.90 22.04 -10.33
C GLU A 229 20.07 22.89 -9.35
N ALA A 230 19.98 24.21 -9.60
CA ALA A 230 19.23 25.11 -8.71
C ALA A 230 17.75 24.71 -8.68
N LEU A 231 17.18 24.33 -9.80
CA LEU A 231 15.79 23.87 -9.88
C LEU A 231 15.62 22.50 -9.20
N ARG A 232 16.53 21.57 -9.40
CA ARG A 232 16.50 20.28 -8.67
C ARG A 232 16.54 20.50 -7.17
N LYS A 233 17.42 21.37 -6.68
CA LYS A 233 17.50 21.74 -5.26
C LYS A 233 16.20 22.33 -4.74
N GLU A 234 15.60 23.25 -5.49
CA GLU A 234 14.34 23.91 -5.11
C GLU A 234 13.19 22.90 -4.96
N LEU A 235 13.03 22.00 -5.94
CA LEU A 235 12.01 20.95 -5.88
C LEU A 235 12.30 19.93 -4.78
N TYR A 236 13.55 19.52 -4.63
CA TYR A 236 13.96 18.60 -3.58
C TYR A 236 13.65 19.15 -2.19
N GLU A 237 14.02 20.41 -1.93
CA GLU A 237 13.72 21.08 -0.67
C GLU A 237 12.20 21.14 -0.43
N ALA A 238 11.43 21.57 -1.41
CA ALA A 238 9.98 21.62 -1.30
C ALA A 238 9.36 20.25 -1.01
N TYR A 239 9.88 19.20 -1.63
CA TYR A 239 9.35 17.83 -1.49
C TYR A 239 9.69 17.20 -0.13
N VAL A 240 10.95 17.26 0.29
CA VAL A 240 11.40 16.58 1.54
C VAL A 240 11.06 17.35 2.81
N THR A 241 10.54 18.58 2.68
CA THR A 241 10.10 19.39 3.81
C THR A 241 8.59 19.55 3.90
N ARG A 242 7.84 18.81 3.07
CA ARG A 242 6.38 18.86 3.10
C ARG A 242 5.83 18.56 4.49
N ALA A 243 4.76 19.26 4.85
CA ALA A 243 4.03 19.09 6.11
C ALA A 243 4.94 19.21 7.35
N SER A 244 5.84 20.18 7.35
CA SER A 244 6.82 20.34 8.42
C SER A 244 7.05 21.80 8.83
N ASP A 245 8.00 21.97 9.74
CA ASP A 245 8.51 23.27 10.24
C ASP A 245 9.59 23.89 9.33
N ARG A 246 9.90 23.26 8.20
CA ARG A 246 10.96 23.67 7.28
C ARG A 246 10.44 23.82 5.85
N GLY A 247 11.26 24.50 5.03
CA GLY A 247 11.01 24.64 3.61
C GLY A 247 10.05 25.77 3.24
N PRO A 248 9.61 25.83 1.97
CA PRO A 248 8.83 26.96 1.46
C PRO A 248 7.43 27.09 2.08
N THR A 249 6.89 26.02 2.63
CA THR A 249 5.58 26.02 3.32
C THR A 249 5.71 25.78 4.82
N ALA A 250 6.87 26.08 5.40
CA ALA A 250 7.16 25.87 6.81
C ALA A 250 6.03 26.39 7.74
N GLY A 251 5.59 25.54 8.65
CA GLY A 251 4.52 25.86 9.60
C GLY A 251 3.11 25.76 9.04
N GLN A 252 2.93 25.64 7.73
CA GLN A 252 1.66 25.28 7.13
C GLN A 252 1.56 23.74 7.08
N TRP A 253 0.44 23.21 7.49
CA TRP A 253 0.20 21.75 7.47
C TRP A 253 1.27 20.95 8.23
N ASP A 254 1.81 21.50 9.32
CA ASP A 254 2.93 20.91 10.06
C ASP A 254 2.50 19.72 10.91
N ASN A 255 3.07 18.55 10.62
CA ASN A 255 2.79 17.29 11.31
C ASN A 255 3.65 17.07 12.57
N THR A 256 4.49 17.98 12.98
CA THR A 256 5.40 17.81 14.14
C THR A 256 4.65 17.39 15.42
N GLU A 257 3.64 18.15 15.80
CA GLU A 257 2.86 17.87 17.02
C GLU A 257 1.99 16.62 16.87
N ILE A 258 1.46 16.35 15.66
CA ILE A 258 0.68 15.16 15.35
C ILE A 258 1.53 13.91 15.56
N ILE A 259 2.75 13.88 15.03
CA ILE A 259 3.69 12.76 15.22
C ILE A 259 3.99 12.55 16.70
N SER A 260 4.28 13.63 17.42
CA SER A 260 4.60 13.58 18.85
C SER A 260 3.44 12.98 19.66
N GLU A 261 2.22 13.43 19.42
CA GLU A 261 1.02 12.92 20.09
C GLU A 261 0.73 11.46 19.71
N GLN A 262 0.87 11.08 18.44
CA GLN A 262 0.69 9.70 17.99
C GLN A 262 1.64 8.74 18.70
N LEU A 263 2.92 9.08 18.78
CA LEU A 263 3.91 8.23 19.46
C LEU A 263 3.61 8.08 20.96
N LYS A 264 3.21 9.16 21.61
CA LYS A 264 2.79 9.15 23.01
C LYS A 264 1.58 8.23 23.23
N LEU A 265 0.55 8.37 22.42
CA LEU A 265 -0.67 7.58 22.53
C LEU A 265 -0.46 6.11 22.18
N ARG A 266 0.36 5.81 21.18
CA ARG A 266 0.75 4.44 20.82
C ARG A 266 1.47 3.75 21.98
N HIS A 267 2.39 4.43 22.62
CA HIS A 267 3.08 3.89 23.80
C HIS A 267 2.09 3.64 24.95
N GLU A 268 1.23 4.62 25.25
CA GLU A 268 0.24 4.51 26.32
C GLU A 268 -0.71 3.32 26.10
N ILE A 269 -1.26 3.16 24.88
CA ILE A 269 -2.17 2.05 24.58
C ILE A 269 -1.47 0.68 24.70
N ALA A 270 -0.22 0.58 24.25
CA ALA A 270 0.56 -0.64 24.39
C ALA A 270 0.77 -0.98 25.88
N ARG A 271 1.11 0.00 26.70
CA ARG A 271 1.30 -0.19 28.15
C ARG A 271 0.01 -0.56 28.87
N LEU A 272 -1.12 0.06 28.50
CA LEU A 272 -2.44 -0.32 29.03
C LEU A 272 -2.76 -1.81 28.79
N LEU A 273 -2.39 -2.33 27.64
CA LEU A 273 -2.62 -3.72 27.26
C LEU A 273 -1.56 -4.69 27.79
N GLY A 274 -0.57 -4.21 28.55
CA GLY A 274 0.47 -5.03 29.17
C GLY A 274 1.70 -5.30 28.30
N PHE A 275 1.82 -4.64 27.16
CA PHE A 275 3.03 -4.70 26.33
C PHE A 275 4.11 -3.73 26.82
N ASN A 276 5.36 -4.07 26.60
CA ASN A 276 6.47 -3.22 26.97
C ASN A 276 6.66 -2.02 26.03
N SER A 277 6.28 -2.19 24.75
CA SER A 277 6.37 -1.18 23.71
C SER A 277 5.24 -1.33 22.69
N PHE A 278 5.04 -0.29 21.87
CA PHE A 278 4.10 -0.37 20.76
C PHE A 278 4.58 -1.39 19.69
N SER A 279 5.87 -1.56 19.50
CA SER A 279 6.41 -2.60 18.60
C SER A 279 5.99 -3.99 19.03
N GLU A 280 6.05 -4.29 20.33
CA GLU A 280 5.59 -5.58 20.87
C GLU A 280 4.08 -5.78 20.63
N LYS A 281 3.27 -4.73 20.87
CA LYS A 281 1.83 -4.75 20.56
C LYS A 281 1.60 -5.00 19.05
N SER A 282 2.30 -4.29 18.19
CA SER A 282 2.19 -4.42 16.74
C SER A 282 2.41 -5.85 16.28
N LEU A 283 3.38 -6.55 16.84
CA LEU A 283 3.71 -7.93 16.47
C LEU A 283 2.68 -8.96 16.94
N SER A 284 1.82 -8.63 17.89
CA SER A 284 0.80 -9.58 18.40
C SER A 284 -0.15 -10.12 17.33
N THR A 285 -0.25 -9.45 16.19
CA THR A 285 -1.09 -9.83 15.02
C THR A 285 -0.27 -10.17 13.78
N LYS A 286 1.04 -10.38 13.91
CA LYS A 286 1.98 -10.59 12.78
C LYS A 286 2.69 -11.94 12.87
N MET A 287 3.40 -12.30 11.82
CA MET A 287 4.22 -13.51 11.76
C MET A 287 5.46 -13.43 12.66
N ALA A 288 6.14 -12.26 12.68
CA ALA A 288 7.29 -12.03 13.52
C ALA A 288 6.90 -12.16 15.01
N GLU A 289 7.70 -12.86 15.79
CA GLU A 289 7.35 -13.27 17.14
C GLU A 289 7.65 -12.20 18.20
N ASN A 290 8.74 -11.46 18.02
CA ASN A 290 9.18 -10.46 19.00
C ASN A 290 10.06 -9.38 18.34
N PRO A 291 10.23 -8.21 19.00
CA PRO A 291 11.04 -7.11 18.47
C PRO A 291 12.49 -7.49 18.15
N GLY A 292 13.09 -8.37 18.93
CA GLY A 292 14.46 -8.84 18.69
C GLY A 292 14.62 -9.58 17.38
N GLN A 293 13.62 -10.37 16.98
CA GLN A 293 13.62 -11.06 15.68
C GLN A 293 13.58 -10.07 14.51
N VAL A 294 12.75 -9.05 14.59
CA VAL A 294 12.64 -8.01 13.54
C VAL A 294 13.93 -7.20 13.42
N LEU A 295 14.46 -6.70 14.54
CA LEU A 295 15.70 -5.93 14.56
C LEU A 295 16.88 -6.79 14.08
N GLY A 296 16.96 -8.04 14.50
CA GLY A 296 17.98 -9.00 14.04
C GLY A 296 17.93 -9.17 12.52
N PHE A 297 16.74 -9.43 11.96
CA PHE A 297 16.53 -9.56 10.52
C PHE A 297 16.99 -8.32 9.74
N LEU A 298 16.55 -7.13 10.16
CA LEU A 298 16.89 -5.88 9.49
C LEU A 298 18.40 -5.56 9.58
N ASN A 299 19.00 -5.76 10.75
CA ASN A 299 20.42 -5.51 10.94
C ASN A 299 21.31 -6.51 10.17
N ASP A 300 20.94 -7.78 10.14
CA ASP A 300 21.67 -8.81 9.37
C ASP A 300 21.64 -8.50 7.87
N LEU A 301 20.50 -8.07 7.34
CA LEU A 301 20.38 -7.65 5.95
C LEU A 301 21.21 -6.37 5.67
N ALA A 302 21.25 -5.43 6.61
CA ALA A 302 22.07 -4.23 6.50
C ALA A 302 23.57 -4.55 6.46
N ILE A 303 24.03 -5.49 7.29
CA ILE A 303 25.44 -5.94 7.29
C ILE A 303 25.82 -6.53 5.93
N LYS A 304 24.93 -7.28 5.30
CA LYS A 304 25.17 -7.88 3.97
C LYS A 304 25.15 -6.83 2.84
N ALA A 305 24.24 -5.86 2.90
CA ALA A 305 24.03 -4.89 1.82
C ALA A 305 24.99 -3.69 1.89
N LYS A 306 25.42 -3.26 3.08
CA LYS A 306 26.17 -2.02 3.27
C LYS A 306 27.50 -1.95 2.50
N PRO A 307 28.37 -2.98 2.49
CA PRO A 307 29.62 -2.91 1.74
C PRO A 307 29.40 -2.68 0.22
N GLN A 308 28.37 -3.28 -0.35
CA GLN A 308 28.02 -3.04 -1.75
C GLN A 308 27.44 -1.66 -1.97
N GLY A 309 26.57 -1.18 -1.08
CA GLY A 309 26.01 0.17 -1.15
C GLY A 309 27.09 1.26 -1.05
N GLU A 310 28.10 1.07 -0.21
CA GLU A 310 29.25 1.96 -0.12
C GLU A 310 30.07 1.99 -1.43
N ARG A 311 30.28 0.83 -2.05
CA ARG A 311 30.92 0.76 -3.38
C ARG A 311 30.08 1.47 -4.45
N GLU A 312 28.78 1.26 -4.48
CA GLU A 312 27.86 1.88 -5.45
C GLU A 312 27.88 3.41 -5.32
N VAL A 313 27.91 3.95 -4.11
CA VAL A 313 28.02 5.40 -3.86
C VAL A 313 29.37 5.93 -4.33
N GLU A 314 30.47 5.23 -4.03
CA GLU A 314 31.81 5.63 -4.44
C GLU A 314 31.97 5.59 -5.99
N GLU A 315 31.41 4.57 -6.63
CA GLU A 315 31.39 4.48 -8.10
C GLU A 315 30.59 5.64 -8.72
N LEU A 316 29.46 6.00 -8.12
CA LEU A 316 28.68 7.16 -8.53
C LEU A 316 29.47 8.47 -8.38
N ARG A 317 30.13 8.66 -7.25
CA ARG A 317 30.96 9.84 -6.97
C ARG A 317 32.09 9.97 -7.99
N GLN A 318 32.81 8.88 -8.24
CA GLN A 318 33.89 8.85 -9.24
C GLN A 318 33.39 9.12 -10.66
N PHE A 319 32.24 8.58 -11.03
CA PHE A 319 31.61 8.86 -12.30
C PHE A 319 31.26 10.36 -12.45
N ALA A 320 30.64 10.94 -11.44
CA ALA A 320 30.26 12.36 -11.46
C ALA A 320 31.49 13.27 -11.56
N GLU A 321 32.56 12.95 -10.86
CA GLU A 321 33.80 13.71 -10.91
C GLU A 321 34.49 13.59 -12.27
N LYS A 322 34.67 12.36 -12.74
CA LYS A 322 35.45 12.10 -13.98
C LYS A 322 34.72 12.49 -15.25
N GLU A 323 33.45 12.14 -15.37
CA GLU A 323 32.67 12.31 -16.60
C GLU A 323 31.85 13.61 -16.62
N CYS A 324 31.54 14.19 -15.46
CA CYS A 324 30.71 15.38 -15.33
C CYS A 324 31.38 16.56 -14.64
N GLY A 325 32.59 16.39 -14.12
CA GLY A 325 33.34 17.47 -13.45
C GLY A 325 32.77 17.92 -12.11
N VAL A 326 31.95 17.06 -11.46
CA VAL A 326 31.29 17.35 -10.19
C VAL A 326 32.06 16.71 -9.06
N THR A 327 32.64 17.54 -8.17
CA THR A 327 33.47 17.08 -7.06
C THR A 327 32.69 16.83 -5.77
N GLN A 328 31.47 17.34 -5.68
CA GLN A 328 30.59 17.15 -4.53
C GLN A 328 29.17 16.80 -4.98
N LEU A 329 28.69 15.64 -4.58
CA LEU A 329 27.33 15.20 -4.79
C LEU A 329 26.44 15.64 -3.62
N ASN A 330 25.36 16.34 -3.95
CA ASN A 330 24.30 16.67 -3.01
C ASN A 330 23.14 15.66 -3.15
N LEU A 331 22.23 15.60 -2.21
CA LEU A 331 21.11 14.67 -2.27
C LEU A 331 20.15 14.93 -3.47
N TRP A 332 20.05 16.18 -3.90
CA TRP A 332 19.29 16.53 -5.12
C TRP A 332 20.02 16.20 -6.43
N ASP A 333 21.24 15.72 -6.34
CA ASP A 333 22.05 15.29 -7.49
C ASP A 333 22.05 13.78 -7.68
N ILE A 334 21.70 12.99 -6.68
CA ILE A 334 21.86 11.53 -6.68
C ILE A 334 21.07 10.88 -7.81
N ALA A 335 19.80 11.17 -7.94
CA ALA A 335 18.97 10.61 -9.01
C ALA A 335 19.47 11.03 -10.40
N TYR A 336 19.85 12.29 -10.56
CA TYR A 336 20.34 12.87 -11.80
C TYR A 336 21.63 12.20 -12.30
N TYR A 337 22.65 12.12 -11.44
CA TYR A 337 23.92 11.49 -11.83
C TYR A 337 23.84 9.97 -11.88
N SER A 338 22.96 9.35 -11.10
CA SER A 338 22.68 7.92 -11.20
C SER A 338 22.09 7.55 -12.56
N GLU A 339 21.18 8.37 -13.10
CA GLU A 339 20.64 8.16 -14.44
C GLU A 339 21.72 8.32 -15.52
N LYS A 340 22.58 9.34 -15.40
CA LYS A 340 23.70 9.53 -16.32
C LYS A 340 24.70 8.37 -16.26
N GLN A 341 25.01 7.88 -15.09
CA GLN A 341 25.87 6.69 -14.90
C GLN A 341 25.25 5.46 -15.53
N LYS A 342 23.97 5.23 -15.30
CA LYS A 342 23.21 4.13 -15.87
C LYS A 342 23.21 4.18 -17.40
N GLN A 343 22.94 5.35 -17.98
CA GLN A 343 23.00 5.55 -19.43
C GLN A 343 24.40 5.29 -19.98
N ASN A 344 25.44 5.71 -19.28
CA ASN A 344 26.82 5.46 -19.68
C ASN A 344 27.19 3.98 -19.65
N LEU A 345 26.77 3.25 -18.61
CA LEU A 345 27.07 1.83 -18.41
C LEU A 345 26.28 0.92 -19.35
N PHE A 346 24.98 1.16 -19.48
CA PHE A 346 24.06 0.26 -20.18
C PHE A 346 23.61 0.77 -21.54
N LYS A 347 23.98 1.99 -21.92
CA LYS A 347 23.69 2.61 -23.21
C LYS A 347 22.20 2.69 -23.53
N PHE A 348 21.35 2.95 -22.52
CA PHE A 348 19.93 3.23 -22.69
C PHE A 348 19.38 4.08 -21.54
N SER A 349 18.21 4.68 -21.77
CA SER A 349 17.43 5.42 -20.78
C SER A 349 16.06 4.77 -20.60
N ASP A 350 15.49 4.85 -19.39
CA ASP A 350 14.12 4.38 -19.14
C ASP A 350 13.08 5.11 -20.00
N GLU A 351 13.35 6.36 -20.39
CA GLU A 351 12.49 7.10 -21.32
C GLU A 351 12.41 6.45 -22.72
N GLU A 352 13.44 5.76 -23.17
CA GLU A 352 13.42 5.01 -24.44
C GLU A 352 12.49 3.79 -24.39
N LEU A 353 12.17 3.30 -23.19
CA LEU A 353 11.24 2.19 -22.99
C LEU A 353 9.77 2.62 -23.04
N ARG A 354 9.45 3.87 -22.69
CA ARG A 354 8.06 4.36 -22.59
C ARG A 354 7.21 4.08 -23.83
N PRO A 355 7.69 4.31 -25.07
CA PRO A 355 6.90 4.03 -26.27
C PRO A 355 6.43 2.60 -26.39
N TYR A 356 7.09 1.67 -25.71
CA TYR A 356 6.75 0.24 -25.71
C TYR A 356 5.80 -0.18 -24.57
N PHE A 357 5.47 0.74 -23.68
CA PHE A 357 4.55 0.48 -22.57
C PHE A 357 3.31 1.38 -22.58
N PRO A 358 2.54 1.39 -23.70
CA PRO A 358 1.25 2.09 -23.69
C PRO A 358 0.26 1.37 -22.77
N GLU A 359 -0.61 2.12 -22.11
CA GLU A 359 -1.56 1.61 -21.13
C GLU A 359 -2.31 0.36 -21.59
N ALA A 360 -2.93 0.43 -22.77
CA ALA A 360 -3.74 -0.67 -23.28
C ALA A 360 -2.94 -1.97 -23.43
N LYS A 361 -1.69 -1.87 -23.90
CA LYS A 361 -0.81 -3.02 -24.07
C LYS A 361 -0.35 -3.60 -22.73
N VAL A 362 0.03 -2.75 -21.79
CA VAL A 362 0.47 -3.16 -20.46
C VAL A 362 -0.66 -3.85 -19.70
N VAL A 363 -1.86 -3.28 -19.73
CA VAL A 363 -3.04 -3.87 -19.07
C VAL A 363 -3.38 -5.23 -19.71
N SER A 364 -3.41 -5.32 -21.03
CA SER A 364 -3.67 -6.60 -21.71
C SER A 364 -2.57 -7.64 -21.42
N GLY A 365 -1.31 -7.21 -21.34
CA GLY A 365 -0.18 -8.07 -20.98
C GLY A 365 -0.26 -8.58 -19.56
N LEU A 366 -0.67 -7.74 -18.62
CA LEU A 366 -0.95 -8.14 -17.24
C LEU A 366 -2.04 -9.23 -17.21
N PHE A 367 -3.12 -9.05 -17.94
CA PHE A 367 -4.21 -10.02 -18.00
C PHE A 367 -3.76 -11.34 -18.63
N GLU A 368 -2.87 -11.30 -19.61
CA GLU A 368 -2.25 -12.50 -20.21
C GLU A 368 -1.37 -13.25 -19.19
N VAL A 369 -0.61 -12.54 -18.36
CA VAL A 369 0.14 -13.18 -17.27
C VAL A 369 -0.80 -13.90 -16.32
N LEU A 370 -1.88 -13.26 -15.88
CA LEU A 370 -2.86 -13.87 -14.98
C LEU A 370 -3.57 -15.07 -15.62
N ASN A 371 -3.77 -15.04 -16.92
CA ASN A 371 -4.32 -16.18 -17.64
C ASN A 371 -3.33 -17.36 -17.69
N ARG A 372 -2.09 -17.10 -18.09
CA ARG A 372 -1.08 -18.18 -18.22
C ARG A 372 -0.69 -18.78 -16.88
N VAL A 373 -0.60 -17.98 -15.83
CA VAL A 373 -0.16 -18.45 -14.51
C VAL A 373 -1.32 -19.08 -13.74
N PHE A 374 -2.50 -18.46 -13.73
CA PHE A 374 -3.62 -18.82 -12.86
C PHE A 374 -4.89 -19.27 -13.62
N GLY A 375 -4.91 -19.19 -14.94
CA GLY A 375 -6.08 -19.58 -15.75
C GLY A 375 -7.22 -18.58 -15.69
N MET A 376 -6.97 -17.32 -15.31
CA MET A 376 -8.00 -16.29 -15.17
C MET A 376 -8.22 -15.53 -16.49
N ASN A 377 -9.48 -15.22 -16.79
CA ASN A 377 -9.90 -14.41 -17.93
C ASN A 377 -10.50 -13.12 -17.40
N ILE A 378 -9.97 -11.98 -17.84
CA ILE A 378 -10.41 -10.66 -17.37
C ILE A 378 -11.02 -9.90 -18.53
N THR A 379 -12.22 -9.36 -18.30
CA THR A 379 -12.99 -8.60 -19.29
C THR A 379 -13.44 -7.27 -18.72
N GLU A 380 -13.41 -6.21 -19.52
CA GLU A 380 -13.92 -4.90 -19.11
C GLU A 380 -15.46 -4.88 -19.13
N ARG A 381 -16.06 -4.35 -18.07
CA ARG A 381 -17.50 -4.11 -17.99
C ARG A 381 -17.77 -2.63 -18.17
N GLN A 382 -18.52 -2.30 -19.21
CA GLN A 382 -18.94 -0.93 -19.51
C GLN A 382 -20.17 -0.53 -18.68
N GLY A 383 -20.37 0.79 -18.52
CA GLY A 383 -21.56 1.34 -17.88
C GLY A 383 -21.61 1.24 -16.36
N VAL A 384 -20.51 0.86 -15.73
CA VAL A 384 -20.39 0.85 -14.26
C VAL A 384 -20.20 2.28 -13.74
N ASN A 385 -20.96 2.65 -12.72
CA ASN A 385 -20.83 3.95 -12.08
C ASN A 385 -19.52 4.10 -11.35
N THR A 386 -18.78 5.17 -11.60
CA THR A 386 -17.47 5.44 -11.02
C THR A 386 -17.39 6.88 -10.50
N TRP A 387 -16.31 7.20 -9.79
CA TRP A 387 -16.05 8.54 -9.22
C TRP A 387 -15.37 9.50 -10.18
N HIS A 388 -14.80 8.98 -11.28
CA HIS A 388 -14.11 9.78 -12.31
C HIS A 388 -14.17 9.08 -13.65
N ASP A 389 -14.24 9.83 -14.76
CA ASP A 389 -14.41 9.28 -16.11
C ASP A 389 -13.25 8.39 -16.58
N SER A 390 -12.04 8.58 -16.03
CA SER A 390 -10.87 7.77 -16.38
C SER A 390 -10.85 6.41 -15.69
N VAL A 391 -11.72 6.15 -14.74
CA VAL A 391 -11.78 4.89 -13.99
C VAL A 391 -12.46 3.82 -14.82
N ARG A 392 -11.83 2.66 -14.92
CA ARG A 392 -12.34 1.49 -15.65
C ARG A 392 -12.73 0.40 -14.66
N PHE A 393 -13.60 -0.51 -15.08
CA PHE A 393 -14.07 -1.63 -14.26
C PHE A 393 -13.93 -2.96 -15.00
N PHE A 394 -13.45 -3.99 -14.30
CA PHE A 394 -13.17 -5.30 -14.89
C PHE A 394 -13.75 -6.44 -14.06
N ASP A 395 -14.15 -7.49 -14.74
CA ASP A 395 -14.57 -8.77 -14.16
C ASP A 395 -13.52 -9.85 -14.37
N ILE A 396 -13.30 -10.68 -13.38
CA ILE A 396 -12.38 -11.82 -13.41
C ILE A 396 -13.16 -13.12 -13.41
N PHE A 397 -12.98 -13.94 -14.44
CA PHE A 397 -13.57 -15.26 -14.58
C PHE A 397 -12.49 -16.35 -14.53
N ASP A 398 -12.81 -17.47 -13.89
CA ASP A 398 -11.92 -18.64 -13.92
C ASP A 398 -12.06 -19.47 -15.21
N ALA A 399 -11.32 -20.58 -15.31
CA ALA A 399 -11.34 -21.45 -16.48
C ALA A 399 -12.73 -22.09 -16.74
N SER A 400 -13.58 -22.16 -15.72
CA SER A 400 -14.98 -22.64 -15.82
C SER A 400 -15.95 -21.53 -16.16
N ASN A 401 -15.46 -20.33 -16.48
CA ASN A 401 -16.27 -19.12 -16.75
C ASN A 401 -17.12 -18.68 -15.55
N THR A 402 -16.67 -18.98 -14.34
CA THR A 402 -17.29 -18.51 -13.10
C THR A 402 -16.69 -17.17 -12.68
N LEU A 403 -17.55 -16.20 -12.36
CA LEU A 403 -17.10 -14.89 -11.85
C LEU A 403 -16.43 -15.05 -10.49
N ARG A 404 -15.17 -14.67 -10.40
CA ARG A 404 -14.40 -14.75 -9.17
C ARG A 404 -14.35 -13.45 -8.41
N GLY A 405 -14.36 -12.34 -9.09
CA GLY A 405 -14.33 -11.01 -8.50
C GLY A 405 -14.30 -9.92 -9.56
N SER A 406 -14.27 -8.69 -9.09
CA SER A 406 -14.24 -7.51 -9.96
C SER A 406 -13.39 -6.40 -9.35
N PHE A 407 -12.91 -5.46 -10.16
CA PHE A 407 -12.12 -4.35 -9.65
C PHE A 407 -12.28 -3.08 -10.46
N TYR A 408 -12.17 -1.96 -9.75
CA TYR A 408 -11.99 -0.64 -10.33
C TYR A 408 -10.50 -0.40 -10.56
N LEU A 409 -10.16 0.21 -11.68
CA LEU A 409 -8.79 0.57 -12.04
C LEU A 409 -8.69 2.07 -12.24
N ASP A 410 -8.03 2.75 -11.31
CA ASP A 410 -7.80 4.20 -11.29
C ASP A 410 -6.30 4.48 -11.41
N LEU A 411 -5.82 4.71 -12.63
CA LEU A 411 -4.40 4.70 -12.96
C LEU A 411 -3.70 6.04 -12.81
N TYR A 412 -4.41 7.17 -13.00
CA TYR A 412 -3.76 8.46 -13.23
C TYR A 412 -3.74 9.37 -12.03
N ALA A 413 -2.63 10.10 -11.87
CA ALA A 413 -2.53 11.21 -10.93
C ALA A 413 -3.50 12.34 -11.32
N ARG A 414 -4.07 13.00 -10.31
CA ARG A 414 -4.89 14.22 -10.47
C ARG A 414 -4.89 15.03 -9.19
N GLU A 415 -5.32 16.28 -9.26
CA GLU A 415 -5.49 17.12 -8.07
C GLU A 415 -6.44 16.46 -7.06
N HIS A 416 -6.16 16.63 -5.78
CA HIS A 416 -6.97 16.12 -4.67
C HIS A 416 -7.06 14.59 -4.60
N LYS A 417 -6.19 13.89 -5.29
CA LYS A 417 -5.98 12.45 -5.15
C LYS A 417 -4.72 12.20 -4.33
N ARG A 418 -4.84 11.37 -3.31
CA ARG A 418 -3.69 10.95 -2.49
C ARG A 418 -2.62 10.32 -3.37
N GLY A 419 -1.36 10.68 -3.13
CA GLY A 419 -0.21 10.12 -3.85
C GLY A 419 0.10 8.68 -3.45
N GLY A 420 0.96 8.03 -4.22
CA GLY A 420 1.31 6.63 -4.08
C GLY A 420 0.38 5.69 -4.85
N ALA A 421 0.56 4.41 -4.63
CA ALA A 421 -0.32 3.38 -5.18
C ALA A 421 -0.80 2.48 -4.03
N TRP A 422 -2.00 1.95 -4.17
CA TRP A 422 -2.57 1.04 -3.17
C TRP A 422 -3.72 0.23 -3.75
N MET A 423 -3.98 -0.91 -3.12
CA MET A 423 -5.21 -1.67 -3.26
C MET A 423 -6.07 -1.44 -2.01
N ASP A 424 -7.38 -1.33 -2.19
CA ASP A 424 -8.33 -1.29 -1.08
C ASP A 424 -9.56 -2.14 -1.40
N GLU A 425 -10.30 -2.51 -0.36
CA GLU A 425 -11.48 -3.35 -0.45
C GLU A 425 -12.74 -2.52 -0.69
N CYS A 426 -13.49 -2.86 -1.73
CA CYS A 426 -14.86 -2.36 -1.92
C CYS A 426 -15.86 -3.23 -1.17
N ARG A 427 -15.77 -4.55 -1.34
CA ARG A 427 -16.53 -5.55 -0.61
C ARG A 427 -15.81 -6.89 -0.60
N VAL A 428 -16.14 -7.75 0.37
CA VAL A 428 -15.54 -9.09 0.53
C VAL A 428 -16.33 -10.16 -0.21
N ARG A 429 -15.68 -11.30 -0.45
CA ARG A 429 -16.39 -12.55 -0.74
C ARG A 429 -17.00 -13.09 0.54
N ARG A 430 -18.28 -13.33 0.53
CA ARG A 430 -19.02 -13.97 1.64
C ARG A 430 -20.33 -14.61 1.13
N THR A 431 -20.80 -15.60 1.84
CA THR A 431 -22.14 -16.12 1.67
C THR A 431 -23.06 -15.45 2.69
N ASP A 432 -24.16 -14.85 2.23
CA ASP A 432 -25.12 -14.17 3.10
C ASP A 432 -26.07 -15.16 3.81
N LEU A 433 -26.94 -14.63 4.68
CA LEU A 433 -27.88 -15.45 5.43
C LEU A 433 -28.92 -16.16 4.54
N SER A 434 -29.13 -15.69 3.30
CA SER A 434 -30.01 -16.36 2.33
C SER A 434 -29.31 -17.50 1.57
N GLY A 435 -27.99 -17.63 1.74
CA GLY A 435 -27.15 -18.58 1.01
C GLY A 435 -26.65 -18.07 -0.34
N GLU A 436 -26.85 -16.78 -0.64
CA GLU A 436 -26.33 -16.16 -1.85
C GLU A 436 -24.86 -15.73 -1.67
N LEU A 437 -24.08 -15.93 -2.73
CA LEU A 437 -22.67 -15.56 -2.76
C LEU A 437 -22.51 -14.09 -3.16
N GLN A 438 -21.90 -13.31 -2.30
CA GLN A 438 -21.36 -11.99 -2.63
C GLN A 438 -19.96 -12.15 -3.19
N THR A 439 -19.71 -11.68 -4.40
CA THR A 439 -18.37 -11.72 -5.01
C THR A 439 -17.52 -10.54 -4.53
N PRO A 440 -16.19 -10.72 -4.37
CA PRO A 440 -15.31 -9.65 -3.90
C PRO A 440 -15.10 -8.59 -4.98
N VAL A 441 -14.93 -7.35 -4.53
CA VAL A 441 -14.60 -6.20 -5.38
C VAL A 441 -13.48 -5.40 -4.73
N ALA A 442 -12.48 -5.03 -5.54
CA ALA A 442 -11.33 -4.26 -5.11
C ALA A 442 -11.22 -2.91 -5.84
N TYR A 443 -10.55 -1.95 -5.20
CA TYR A 443 -10.03 -0.74 -5.84
C TYR A 443 -8.53 -0.93 -6.09
N LEU A 444 -8.08 -0.74 -7.34
CA LEU A 444 -6.66 -0.65 -7.67
C LEU A 444 -6.37 0.79 -8.07
N THR A 445 -5.55 1.47 -7.28
CA THR A 445 -5.29 2.90 -7.41
C THR A 445 -3.81 3.15 -7.64
N CYS A 446 -3.49 3.91 -8.69
CA CYS A 446 -2.15 4.35 -9.02
C CYS A 446 -2.12 5.87 -9.23
N ASN A 447 -0.93 6.43 -9.42
CA ASN A 447 -0.71 7.83 -9.70
C ASN A 447 0.29 7.99 -10.86
N PHE A 448 -0.04 7.40 -12.01
CA PHE A 448 0.80 7.41 -13.20
C PHE A 448 0.60 8.68 -14.02
N ASN A 449 1.50 8.87 -14.99
CA ASN A 449 1.36 9.91 -16.00
C ASN A 449 0.11 9.64 -16.85
N LYS A 450 -0.76 10.65 -16.91
CA LYS A 450 -1.96 10.60 -17.75
C LYS A 450 -1.64 10.83 -19.24
N PRO A 451 -2.55 10.47 -20.15
CA PRO A 451 -2.41 10.80 -21.57
C PRO A 451 -2.23 12.31 -21.77
N VAL A 452 -1.41 12.70 -22.74
CA VAL A 452 -1.20 14.10 -23.14
C VAL A 452 -1.44 14.23 -24.64
N GLY A 453 -2.33 15.14 -25.03
CA GLY A 453 -2.73 15.33 -26.42
C GLY A 453 -3.39 14.08 -26.99
N ASP A 454 -3.02 13.71 -28.21
CA ASP A 454 -3.57 12.54 -28.93
C ASP A 454 -2.80 11.22 -28.64
N LYS A 455 -1.73 11.28 -27.84
CA LYS A 455 -0.95 10.10 -27.46
C LYS A 455 -1.61 9.36 -26.31
N PRO A 456 -1.57 8.00 -26.29
CA PRO A 456 -1.98 7.25 -25.12
C PRO A 456 -1.04 7.51 -23.94
N ALA A 457 -1.45 7.13 -22.73
CA ALA A 457 -0.56 7.08 -21.59
C ALA A 457 0.58 6.08 -21.88
N LEU A 458 1.81 6.51 -21.69
CA LEU A 458 3.01 5.71 -21.87
C LEU A 458 3.70 5.56 -20.52
N PHE A 459 3.81 4.33 -20.04
CA PHE A 459 4.35 4.05 -18.71
C PHE A 459 5.86 3.90 -18.70
N THR A 460 6.47 4.29 -17.58
CA THR A 460 7.82 3.82 -17.26
C THR A 460 7.77 2.34 -16.88
N HIS A 461 8.89 1.65 -16.92
CA HIS A 461 8.97 0.27 -16.42
C HIS A 461 8.60 0.18 -14.93
N ASP A 462 9.02 1.16 -14.12
CA ASP A 462 8.64 1.23 -12.71
C ASP A 462 7.13 1.35 -12.51
N GLU A 463 6.44 2.11 -13.36
CA GLU A 463 4.97 2.19 -13.35
C GLU A 463 4.33 0.85 -13.74
N VAL A 464 4.92 0.12 -14.69
CA VAL A 464 4.47 -1.25 -15.02
C VAL A 464 4.62 -2.17 -13.81
N VAL A 465 5.76 -2.15 -13.13
CA VAL A 465 6.00 -2.94 -11.91
C VAL A 465 4.99 -2.59 -10.82
N THR A 466 4.71 -1.32 -10.62
CA THR A 466 3.71 -0.85 -9.64
C THR A 466 2.31 -1.38 -9.96
N LEU A 467 1.89 -1.37 -11.22
CA LEU A 467 0.60 -1.92 -11.63
C LEU A 467 0.50 -3.42 -11.33
N PHE A 468 1.56 -4.17 -11.60
CA PHE A 468 1.63 -5.60 -11.26
C PHE A 468 1.58 -5.82 -9.74
N HIS A 469 2.28 -4.98 -8.97
CA HIS A 469 2.26 -5.02 -7.52
C HIS A 469 0.84 -4.85 -6.96
N GLU A 470 0.15 -3.79 -7.33
CA GLU A 470 -1.22 -3.53 -6.84
C GLU A 470 -2.20 -4.61 -7.32
N THR A 471 -2.00 -5.14 -8.52
CA THR A 471 -2.79 -6.26 -9.03
C THR A 471 -2.54 -7.53 -8.21
N GLY A 472 -1.31 -7.74 -7.71
CA GLY A 472 -0.99 -8.84 -6.80
C GLY A 472 -1.82 -8.80 -5.52
N HIS A 473 -1.97 -7.63 -4.90
CA HIS A 473 -2.91 -7.44 -3.79
C HIS A 473 -4.36 -7.69 -4.23
N GLY A 474 -4.74 -7.17 -5.40
CA GLY A 474 -6.09 -7.33 -5.94
C GLY A 474 -6.46 -8.78 -6.13
N ILE A 475 -5.61 -9.60 -6.74
CA ILE A 475 -5.89 -11.03 -6.94
C ILE A 475 -5.92 -11.82 -5.62
N HIS A 476 -5.13 -11.42 -4.64
CA HIS A 476 -5.21 -12.01 -3.30
C HIS A 476 -6.59 -11.79 -2.68
N HIS A 477 -7.16 -10.61 -2.87
CA HIS A 477 -8.53 -10.31 -2.43
C HIS A 477 -9.60 -10.99 -3.26
N MET A 478 -9.47 -10.98 -4.59
CA MET A 478 -10.52 -11.38 -5.51
C MET A 478 -10.56 -12.87 -5.84
N LEU A 479 -9.42 -13.58 -5.77
CA LEU A 479 -9.36 -15.00 -6.08
C LEU A 479 -9.56 -15.90 -4.86
N THR A 480 -9.87 -15.33 -3.71
CA THR A 480 -10.21 -16.12 -2.52
C THR A 480 -11.40 -17.03 -2.77
N LYS A 481 -11.38 -18.21 -2.17
CA LYS A 481 -12.54 -19.11 -2.06
C LYS A 481 -13.17 -19.07 -0.67
N ILE A 482 -12.61 -18.28 0.24
CA ILE A 482 -13.12 -18.15 1.59
C ILE A 482 -14.40 -17.33 1.57
N GLU A 483 -15.46 -17.83 2.18
CA GLU A 483 -16.78 -17.23 2.23
C GLU A 483 -17.14 -16.71 3.63
N THR A 484 -16.17 -16.71 4.53
CA THR A 484 -16.29 -16.11 5.86
C THR A 484 -15.59 -14.76 5.84
N GLY A 485 -16.35 -13.66 5.90
CA GLY A 485 -15.89 -12.31 5.58
C GLY A 485 -14.66 -11.85 6.35
N ALA A 486 -14.57 -12.17 7.64
CA ALA A 486 -13.47 -11.73 8.50
C ALA A 486 -12.08 -12.27 8.10
N VAL A 487 -12.01 -13.36 7.34
CA VAL A 487 -10.77 -13.99 6.84
C VAL A 487 -10.79 -14.23 5.33
N SER A 488 -11.67 -13.54 4.64
CA SER A 488 -11.82 -13.62 3.17
C SER A 488 -10.90 -12.59 2.48
N GLY A 489 -10.23 -13.02 1.42
CA GLY A 489 -9.34 -12.17 0.65
C GLY A 489 -8.16 -11.70 1.49
N ILE A 490 -7.95 -10.39 1.53
CA ILE A 490 -6.86 -9.80 2.34
C ILE A 490 -7.19 -9.70 3.83
N ASN A 491 -8.46 -9.91 4.20
CA ASN A 491 -8.87 -9.82 5.60
C ASN A 491 -8.28 -10.94 6.44
N GLY A 492 -7.80 -10.60 7.63
CA GLY A 492 -7.17 -11.55 8.54
C GLY A 492 -5.75 -11.98 8.15
N VAL A 493 -5.23 -11.52 7.03
CA VAL A 493 -3.84 -11.76 6.63
C VAL A 493 -2.92 -10.88 7.48
N PRO A 494 -1.91 -11.45 8.16
CA PRO A 494 -0.92 -10.66 8.88
C PRO A 494 -0.20 -9.65 7.97
N TRP A 495 0.01 -8.43 8.47
CA TRP A 495 0.60 -7.35 7.68
C TRP A 495 2.00 -7.67 7.14
N ASP A 496 2.79 -8.47 7.85
CA ASP A 496 4.10 -8.91 7.38
C ASP A 496 4.07 -10.05 6.36
N ALA A 497 2.88 -10.53 6.02
CA ALA A 497 2.64 -11.47 4.91
C ALA A 497 1.85 -10.84 3.75
N VAL A 498 1.21 -9.69 3.95
CA VAL A 498 0.26 -9.13 2.98
C VAL A 498 0.92 -8.76 1.65
N GLU A 499 2.20 -8.40 1.67
CA GLU A 499 2.97 -8.04 0.47
C GLU A 499 3.48 -9.27 -0.32
N LEU A 500 3.26 -10.50 0.15
CA LEU A 500 3.73 -11.68 -0.57
C LEU A 500 3.17 -11.76 -2.00
N PRO A 501 1.86 -11.70 -2.23
CA PRO A 501 1.31 -11.78 -3.60
C PRO A 501 1.65 -10.57 -4.47
N SER A 502 1.75 -9.37 -3.88
CA SER A 502 2.06 -8.15 -4.62
C SER A 502 3.49 -8.14 -5.13
N GLN A 503 4.46 -8.36 -4.27
CA GLN A 503 5.87 -8.45 -4.65
C GLN A 503 6.16 -9.65 -5.54
N PHE A 504 5.47 -10.76 -5.32
CA PHE A 504 5.56 -11.96 -6.15
C PHE A 504 5.21 -11.66 -7.62
N LEU A 505 4.12 -10.95 -7.90
CA LEU A 505 3.67 -10.68 -9.26
C LEU A 505 4.59 -9.73 -10.02
N GLU A 506 5.35 -8.88 -9.34
CA GLU A 506 6.34 -7.99 -9.96
C GLU A 506 7.38 -8.72 -10.80
N ASN A 507 7.71 -9.96 -10.44
CA ASN A 507 8.77 -10.72 -11.08
C ASN A 507 8.57 -10.90 -12.59
N TRP A 508 7.32 -11.04 -13.06
CA TRP A 508 7.02 -11.18 -14.49
C TRP A 508 7.37 -9.96 -15.32
N CYS A 509 7.45 -8.78 -14.71
CA CYS A 509 7.88 -7.55 -15.39
C CYS A 509 9.35 -7.57 -15.84
N TRP A 510 10.12 -8.55 -15.38
CA TRP A 510 11.54 -8.72 -15.71
C TRP A 510 11.80 -9.96 -16.54
N GLU A 511 10.77 -10.70 -16.94
CA GLU A 511 10.90 -11.92 -17.70
C GLU A 511 10.73 -11.68 -19.19
N GLU A 512 11.69 -12.16 -19.98
CA GLU A 512 11.69 -11.99 -21.45
C GLU A 512 10.41 -12.52 -22.10
N GLU A 513 9.97 -13.72 -21.71
CA GLU A 513 8.73 -14.32 -22.23
C GLU A 513 7.50 -13.46 -21.95
N ALA A 514 7.42 -12.87 -20.76
CA ALA A 514 6.31 -12.02 -20.36
C ALA A 514 6.36 -10.65 -21.05
N LEU A 515 7.54 -10.05 -21.12
CA LEU A 515 7.75 -8.76 -21.77
C LEU A 515 7.42 -8.79 -23.27
N ALA A 516 7.52 -9.95 -23.92
CA ALA A 516 7.13 -10.14 -25.32
C ALA A 516 5.65 -9.77 -25.58
N PHE A 517 4.77 -9.91 -24.59
CA PHE A 517 3.35 -9.55 -24.71
C PHE A 517 2.91 -8.43 -23.77
N ILE A 518 3.72 -8.06 -22.77
CA ILE A 518 3.48 -6.87 -21.94
C ILE A 518 3.86 -5.59 -22.70
N SER A 519 4.87 -5.65 -23.57
CA SER A 519 5.35 -4.53 -24.36
C SER A 519 4.76 -4.53 -25.78
N GLY A 520 4.69 -3.34 -26.37
CA GLY A 520 4.30 -3.14 -27.77
C GLY A 520 4.31 -1.66 -28.09
N HIS A 521 5.10 -1.26 -29.11
CA HIS A 521 5.21 0.15 -29.49
C HIS A 521 3.84 0.75 -29.77
N PHE A 522 3.55 1.92 -29.24
CA PHE A 522 2.22 2.52 -29.29
C PHE A 522 1.73 2.85 -30.72
N GLU A 523 2.64 3.03 -31.69
CA GLU A 523 2.29 3.28 -33.10
C GLU A 523 2.35 2.02 -33.95
N THR A 524 3.38 1.17 -33.79
CA THR A 524 3.64 0.02 -34.65
C THR A 524 3.15 -1.31 -34.08
N GLY A 525 2.95 -1.38 -32.77
CA GLY A 525 2.58 -2.62 -32.06
C GLY A 525 3.77 -3.60 -31.88
N GLU A 526 4.95 -3.30 -32.37
CA GLU A 526 6.11 -4.17 -32.22
C GLU A 526 6.54 -4.28 -30.76
N PRO A 527 6.86 -5.51 -30.26
CA PRO A 527 7.36 -5.68 -28.90
C PRO A 527 8.71 -5.01 -28.71
N LEU A 528 9.11 -4.88 -27.44
CA LEU A 528 10.40 -4.31 -27.06
C LEU A 528 11.54 -5.01 -27.81
N PRO A 529 12.41 -4.27 -28.55
CA PRO A 529 13.54 -4.86 -29.27
C PRO A 529 14.47 -5.64 -28.33
N LYS A 530 14.98 -6.77 -28.81
CA LYS A 530 15.89 -7.64 -28.04
C LYS A 530 17.08 -6.89 -27.44
N GLU A 531 17.68 -5.97 -28.22
CA GLU A 531 18.80 -5.16 -27.74
C GLU A 531 18.41 -4.30 -26.53
N MET A 532 17.24 -3.64 -26.56
CA MET A 532 16.74 -2.83 -25.45
C MET A 532 16.38 -3.69 -24.24
N LEU A 533 15.75 -4.85 -24.49
CA LEU A 533 15.44 -5.83 -23.45
C LEU A 533 16.71 -6.29 -22.73
N ASP A 534 17.76 -6.64 -23.45
CA ASP A 534 19.02 -7.10 -22.87
C ASP A 534 19.67 -6.00 -22.02
N LYS A 535 19.64 -4.75 -22.48
CA LYS A 535 20.12 -3.59 -21.72
C LYS A 535 19.31 -3.36 -20.45
N MET A 536 18.00 -3.43 -20.54
CA MET A 536 17.10 -3.29 -19.40
C MET A 536 17.37 -4.36 -18.34
N LEU A 537 17.49 -5.63 -18.76
CA LEU A 537 17.76 -6.75 -17.84
C LEU A 537 19.17 -6.65 -17.23
N ALA A 538 20.16 -6.19 -17.98
CA ALA A 538 21.50 -5.93 -17.46
C ALA A 538 21.52 -4.84 -16.39
N ALA A 539 20.63 -3.85 -16.49
CA ALA A 539 20.50 -2.75 -15.54
C ALA A 539 19.61 -3.08 -14.32
N LYS A 540 18.98 -4.25 -14.28
CA LYS A 540 18.02 -4.62 -13.23
C LYS A 540 18.52 -4.37 -11.81
N ASN A 541 19.75 -4.74 -11.55
CA ASN A 541 20.36 -4.64 -10.22
C ASN A 541 21.29 -3.43 -10.06
N PHE A 542 21.18 -2.45 -10.96
CA PHE A 542 21.92 -1.20 -10.84
C PHE A 542 21.55 -0.45 -9.57
N GLN A 543 22.53 -0.23 -8.70
CA GLN A 543 22.36 0.43 -7.39
C GLN A 543 21.34 -0.26 -6.45
N SER A 544 21.14 -1.55 -6.62
CA SER A 544 20.18 -2.32 -5.79
C SER A 544 20.51 -2.33 -4.30
N ALA A 545 21.80 -2.31 -3.93
CA ALA A 545 22.19 -2.24 -2.53
C ALA A 545 21.88 -0.88 -1.91
N MET A 546 22.06 0.22 -2.64
CA MET A 546 21.63 1.55 -2.20
C MET A 546 20.10 1.58 -1.96
N PHE A 547 19.33 0.96 -2.84
CA PHE A 547 17.88 0.88 -2.70
C PHE A 547 17.47 0.07 -1.46
N ILE A 548 18.04 -1.11 -1.25
CA ILE A 548 17.74 -1.93 -0.07
C ILE A 548 18.13 -1.22 1.22
N LEU A 549 19.27 -0.56 1.25
CA LEU A 549 19.70 0.22 2.41
C LEU A 549 18.75 1.36 2.73
N ARG A 550 18.13 1.97 1.70
CA ARG A 550 17.10 2.98 1.90
C ARG A 550 15.84 2.37 2.54
N GLN A 551 15.41 1.21 2.10
CA GLN A 551 14.29 0.48 2.72
C GLN A 551 14.61 0.07 4.16
N LEU A 552 15.85 -0.32 4.43
CA LEU A 552 16.31 -0.62 5.79
C LEU A 552 16.33 0.60 6.70
N GLU A 553 16.71 1.76 6.18
CA GLU A 553 16.59 3.02 6.94
C GLU A 553 15.13 3.25 7.39
N PHE A 554 14.16 3.07 6.48
CA PHE A 554 12.73 3.22 6.78
C PHE A 554 12.26 2.21 7.83
N GLY A 555 12.57 0.94 7.62
CA GLY A 555 12.19 -0.14 8.53
C GLY A 555 12.80 0.00 9.92
N LEU A 556 14.07 0.31 10.01
CA LEU A 556 14.77 0.52 11.28
C LEU A 556 14.32 1.80 11.98
N PHE A 557 14.12 2.88 11.23
CA PHE A 557 13.56 4.12 11.76
C PHE A 557 12.19 3.89 12.41
N ASP A 558 11.26 3.31 11.68
CA ASP A 558 9.92 2.98 12.17
C ASP A 558 9.98 2.10 13.42
N PHE A 559 10.69 1.00 13.32
CA PHE A 559 10.68 0.00 14.38
C PHE A 559 11.40 0.48 15.64
N THR A 560 12.55 1.15 15.49
CA THR A 560 13.30 1.73 16.61
C THR A 560 12.52 2.86 17.28
N LEU A 561 11.90 3.73 16.49
CA LEU A 561 11.09 4.85 17.00
C LEU A 561 9.99 4.36 17.95
N HIS A 562 9.35 3.24 17.63
CA HIS A 562 8.27 2.65 18.42
C HIS A 562 8.77 1.73 19.55
N THR A 563 9.95 1.15 19.42
CA THR A 563 10.52 0.26 20.43
C THR A 563 11.18 1.05 21.56
N GLU A 564 11.89 2.12 21.23
CA GLU A 564 12.69 2.90 22.18
C GLU A 564 11.99 4.17 22.69
N TYR A 565 10.69 4.34 22.40
CA TYR A 565 9.96 5.50 22.89
C TYR A 565 9.96 5.54 24.42
N ASP A 566 10.37 6.69 24.97
CA ASP A 566 10.36 6.98 26.40
C ASP A 566 9.45 8.19 26.67
N PRO A 567 8.36 8.04 27.42
CA PRO A 567 7.43 9.14 27.67
C PRO A 567 8.04 10.30 28.47
N GLU A 568 9.13 10.08 29.20
CA GLU A 568 9.84 11.14 29.94
C GLU A 568 10.71 12.01 29.03
N ILE A 569 11.16 11.47 27.90
CA ILE A 569 12.03 12.17 26.94
C ILE A 569 11.25 12.72 25.76
N GLY A 570 10.21 12.00 25.32
CA GLY A 570 9.37 12.37 24.18
C GLY A 570 9.75 11.69 22.86
N ALA A 571 9.31 12.26 21.75
CA ALA A 571 9.30 11.59 20.45
C ALA A 571 10.68 11.33 19.83
N ARG A 572 11.65 12.21 19.98
CA ARG A 572 13.03 12.11 19.43
C ARG A 572 13.09 11.64 17.96
N VAL A 573 12.19 12.15 17.12
CA VAL A 573 12.02 11.66 15.74
C VAL A 573 13.29 11.88 14.90
N LEU A 574 13.80 13.12 14.89
CA LEU A 574 14.96 13.48 14.08
C LEU A 574 16.26 12.84 14.61
N GLU A 575 16.38 12.72 15.92
CA GLU A 575 17.52 12.03 16.56
C GLU A 575 17.52 10.55 16.18
N THR A 576 16.38 9.87 16.25
CA THR A 576 16.24 8.45 15.87
C THR A 576 16.58 8.25 14.40
N LEU A 577 16.08 9.12 13.52
CA LEU A 577 16.39 9.05 12.10
C LEU A 577 17.87 9.25 11.82
N ALA A 578 18.51 10.22 12.47
CA ALA A 578 19.95 10.46 12.34
C ALA A 578 20.77 9.26 12.83
N ASN A 579 20.41 8.66 13.95
CA ASN A 579 21.07 7.48 14.49
C ASN A 579 20.95 6.27 13.57
N VAL A 580 19.80 6.03 12.99
CA VAL A 580 19.59 4.94 12.01
C VAL A 580 20.43 5.19 10.76
N LYS A 581 20.40 6.40 10.22
CA LYS A 581 21.22 6.76 9.04
C LYS A 581 22.70 6.60 9.28
N SER A 582 23.19 6.94 10.47
CA SER A 582 24.62 6.77 10.81
C SER A 582 25.08 5.31 10.81
N LYS A 583 24.16 4.37 11.07
CA LYS A 583 24.44 2.93 11.12
C LYS A 583 24.32 2.24 9.76
N VAL A 584 23.26 2.52 9.03
CA VAL A 584 22.94 1.79 7.79
C VAL A 584 22.99 2.66 6.54
N GLY A 585 22.90 3.96 6.66
CA GLY A 585 22.93 4.88 5.54
C GLY A 585 24.29 4.92 4.84
N VAL A 586 24.27 5.16 3.53
CA VAL A 586 25.46 5.34 2.68
C VAL A 586 25.48 6.71 2.00
N LEU A 587 24.40 7.47 2.15
CA LEU A 587 24.28 8.84 1.66
C LEU A 587 24.32 9.84 2.83
N PRO A 588 24.76 11.11 2.59
CA PRO A 588 24.78 12.11 3.65
C PRO A 588 23.36 12.45 4.13
N SER A 589 23.25 13.01 5.33
CA SER A 589 21.99 13.56 5.84
C SER A 589 22.00 15.09 5.75
N LEU A 590 20.82 15.67 5.54
CA LEU A 590 20.60 17.10 5.61
C LEU A 590 19.80 17.42 6.88
N GLU A 591 20.29 18.36 7.67
CA GLU A 591 19.69 18.75 8.95
C GLU A 591 18.23 19.27 8.77
N TRP A 592 17.96 19.89 7.65
CA TRP A 592 16.63 20.44 7.33
C TRP A 592 15.69 19.43 6.66
N ASN A 593 16.11 18.22 6.35
CA ASN A 593 15.25 17.18 5.80
C ASN A 593 14.17 16.77 6.81
N ARG A 594 12.93 16.67 6.37
CA ARG A 594 11.77 16.30 7.17
C ARG A 594 10.98 15.15 6.54
N PHE A 595 11.67 14.18 5.98
CA PHE A 595 11.07 12.98 5.41
C PHE A 595 10.01 12.36 6.33
N SER A 596 10.27 12.28 7.62
CA SER A 596 9.34 11.73 8.62
C SER A 596 7.95 12.39 8.61
N HIS A 597 7.87 13.67 8.26
CA HIS A 597 6.63 14.45 8.30
C HIS A 597 5.68 14.15 7.14
N SER A 598 6.13 13.44 6.13
CA SER A 598 5.31 12.93 5.02
C SER A 598 5.31 11.39 4.92
N PHE A 599 5.84 10.71 5.95
CA PHE A 599 5.90 9.25 5.98
C PHE A 599 4.55 8.64 6.38
N SER A 600 3.60 8.73 5.48
CA SER A 600 2.21 8.32 5.71
C SER A 600 2.06 6.84 6.04
N HIS A 601 2.93 5.96 5.55
CA HIS A 601 2.91 4.52 5.84
C HIS A 601 2.80 4.24 7.35
N ILE A 602 3.60 4.93 8.16
CA ILE A 602 3.66 4.68 9.59
C ILE A 602 2.82 5.65 10.43
N PHE A 603 2.42 6.80 9.88
CA PHE A 603 1.66 7.82 10.64
C PHE A 603 0.20 7.98 10.18
N ALA A 604 -0.17 7.47 9.03
CA ALA A 604 -1.53 7.52 8.50
C ALA A 604 -1.99 6.21 7.83
N GLY A 605 -1.08 5.27 7.62
CA GLY A 605 -1.35 3.94 7.07
C GLY A 605 -1.25 2.84 8.12
N GLY A 606 -1.32 1.59 7.72
CA GLY A 606 -1.30 0.43 8.59
C GLY A 606 0.10 -0.07 8.99
N TYR A 607 1.17 0.66 8.66
CA TYR A 607 2.55 0.19 8.78
C TYR A 607 3.30 0.70 10.02
N SER A 608 2.62 1.23 11.02
CA SER A 608 3.26 1.64 12.29
C SER A 608 3.87 0.43 13.03
N ALA A 609 5.17 0.52 13.34
CA ALA A 609 5.98 -0.61 13.81
C ALA A 609 5.77 -1.86 12.93
N GLY A 610 5.70 -1.66 11.63
CA GLY A 610 5.35 -2.67 10.64
C GLY A 610 5.97 -2.45 9.27
N TYR A 611 6.74 -1.38 9.05
CA TYR A 611 7.36 -1.12 7.74
C TYR A 611 8.35 -2.21 7.32
N TYR A 612 8.96 -2.91 8.28
CA TYR A 612 9.79 -4.09 8.02
C TYR A 612 9.08 -5.15 7.18
N SER A 613 7.75 -5.13 7.16
CA SER A 613 6.91 -6.11 6.45
C SER A 613 7.24 -6.20 4.96
N TYR A 614 7.64 -5.08 4.32
CA TYR A 614 8.07 -5.09 2.92
C TYR A 614 9.27 -6.00 2.67
N LEU A 615 10.32 -5.87 3.47
CA LEU A 615 11.51 -6.72 3.34
C LEU A 615 11.27 -8.15 3.84
N TRP A 616 10.48 -8.30 4.88
CA TRP A 616 10.08 -9.61 5.39
C TRP A 616 9.30 -10.41 4.35
N ALA A 617 8.28 -9.79 3.75
CA ALA A 617 7.50 -10.41 2.70
C ALA A 617 8.30 -10.61 1.39
N GLU A 618 9.32 -9.79 1.13
CA GLU A 618 10.24 -9.96 0.00
C GLU A 618 11.00 -11.28 0.09
N VAL A 619 11.37 -11.72 1.28
CA VAL A 619 11.94 -13.06 1.50
C VAL A 619 10.95 -14.13 1.07
N LEU A 620 9.68 -14.00 1.48
CA LEU A 620 8.61 -14.94 1.13
C LEU A 620 8.35 -14.96 -0.38
N SER A 621 8.20 -13.79 -0.99
CA SER A 621 7.85 -13.67 -2.42
C SER A 621 8.98 -14.13 -3.33
N SER A 622 10.22 -13.76 -3.01
CA SER A 622 11.40 -14.19 -3.79
C SER A 622 11.59 -15.70 -3.73
N ASP A 623 11.41 -16.29 -2.57
CA ASP A 623 11.54 -17.75 -2.41
C ASP A 623 10.37 -18.51 -3.05
N ALA A 624 9.16 -17.97 -2.97
CA ALA A 624 8.00 -18.51 -3.70
C ALA A 624 8.24 -18.46 -5.22
N TYR A 625 8.72 -17.34 -5.74
CA TYR A 625 9.02 -17.21 -7.17
C TYR A 625 10.16 -18.11 -7.61
N SER A 626 11.12 -18.42 -6.75
CA SER A 626 12.21 -19.36 -7.09
C SER A 626 11.71 -20.73 -7.51
N ARG A 627 10.56 -21.20 -7.02
CA ARG A 627 9.91 -22.42 -7.51
C ARG A 627 9.48 -22.30 -8.97
N PHE A 628 8.97 -21.16 -9.40
CA PHE A 628 8.64 -20.89 -10.81
C PHE A 628 9.90 -20.83 -11.68
N GLU A 629 11.00 -20.30 -11.16
CA GLU A 629 12.30 -20.34 -11.86
C GLU A 629 12.80 -21.78 -12.08
N GLU A 630 12.61 -22.64 -11.09
CA GLU A 630 12.97 -24.06 -11.14
C GLU A 630 12.09 -24.87 -12.08
N GLU A 631 10.79 -24.63 -12.10
CA GLU A 631 9.77 -25.46 -12.77
C GLU A 631 9.24 -24.84 -14.07
N GLY A 632 9.48 -23.54 -14.29
CA GLY A 632 8.99 -22.75 -15.43
C GLY A 632 8.05 -21.63 -14.99
N ILE A 633 8.31 -20.41 -15.48
CA ILE A 633 7.56 -19.20 -15.04
C ILE A 633 6.08 -19.21 -15.46
N PHE A 634 5.71 -20.04 -16.44
CA PHE A 634 4.33 -20.27 -16.86
C PHE A 634 3.89 -21.71 -16.67
N ASN A 635 4.54 -22.43 -15.77
CA ASN A 635 4.13 -23.79 -15.43
C ASN A 635 2.76 -23.76 -14.74
N LYS A 636 1.77 -24.41 -15.37
CA LYS A 636 0.38 -24.39 -14.91
C LYS A 636 0.19 -25.08 -13.56
N GLU A 637 0.93 -26.15 -13.30
CA GLU A 637 0.82 -26.89 -12.03
C GLU A 637 1.37 -26.04 -10.88
N THR A 638 2.50 -25.36 -11.10
CA THR A 638 3.10 -24.44 -10.13
C THR A 638 2.19 -23.26 -9.87
N GLY A 639 1.61 -22.65 -10.93
CA GLY A 639 0.63 -21.59 -10.82
C GLY A 639 -0.61 -22.01 -10.04
N GLN A 640 -1.14 -23.19 -10.34
CA GLN A 640 -2.30 -23.73 -9.64
C GLN A 640 -1.98 -24.02 -8.17
N SER A 641 -0.78 -24.51 -7.87
CA SER A 641 -0.34 -24.71 -6.49
C SER A 641 -0.26 -23.41 -5.69
N PHE A 642 0.26 -22.34 -6.28
CA PHE A 642 0.28 -21.02 -5.65
C PHE A 642 -1.14 -20.46 -5.44
N LEU A 643 -2.00 -20.60 -6.44
CA LEU A 643 -3.40 -20.19 -6.36
C LEU A 643 -4.12 -20.92 -5.21
N ASN A 644 -4.05 -22.25 -5.19
CA ASN A 644 -4.77 -23.09 -4.23
C ASN A 644 -4.26 -22.94 -2.79
N ASN A 645 -2.96 -22.79 -2.60
CA ASN A 645 -2.35 -22.80 -1.27
C ASN A 645 -2.19 -21.41 -0.66
N ILE A 646 -2.14 -20.35 -1.47
CA ILE A 646 -1.90 -18.98 -1.00
C ILE A 646 -3.07 -18.05 -1.35
N LEU A 647 -3.34 -17.81 -2.63
CA LEU A 647 -4.31 -16.79 -3.04
C LEU A 647 -5.74 -17.13 -2.64
N GLU A 648 -6.15 -18.38 -2.78
CA GLU A 648 -7.52 -18.81 -2.48
C GLU A 648 -7.83 -18.92 -0.99
N MET A 649 -6.78 -18.98 -0.16
CA MET A 649 -6.91 -19.24 1.28
C MET A 649 -7.18 -17.99 2.12
N GLY A 650 -6.98 -16.78 1.57
CA GLY A 650 -7.15 -15.55 2.33
C GLY A 650 -6.39 -15.55 3.65
N GLY A 651 -7.04 -15.09 4.72
CA GLY A 651 -6.52 -15.10 6.09
C GLY A 651 -6.98 -16.31 6.92
N SER A 652 -7.48 -17.37 6.29
CA SER A 652 -8.08 -18.52 6.99
C SER A 652 -7.09 -19.41 7.74
N GLU A 653 -5.82 -19.33 7.38
CA GLU A 653 -4.73 -20.08 8.02
C GLU A 653 -3.47 -19.23 8.15
N GLU A 654 -2.54 -19.65 9.00
CA GLU A 654 -1.27 -18.95 9.19
C GLU A 654 -0.44 -18.94 7.91
N PRO A 655 0.12 -17.79 7.50
CA PRO A 655 0.88 -17.67 6.24
C PRO A 655 2.06 -18.63 6.13
N MET A 656 2.74 -18.92 7.24
CA MET A 656 3.85 -19.87 7.25
C MET A 656 3.43 -21.28 6.84
N GLU A 657 2.26 -21.72 7.28
CA GLU A 657 1.72 -23.04 6.91
C GLU A 657 1.33 -23.08 5.43
N LEU A 658 0.71 -22.01 4.93
CA LEU A 658 0.37 -21.87 3.51
C LEU A 658 1.63 -21.85 2.63
N PHE A 659 2.66 -21.13 3.05
CA PHE A 659 3.94 -21.09 2.36
C PHE A 659 4.61 -22.48 2.29
N LYS A 660 4.65 -23.20 3.42
CA LYS A 660 5.20 -24.56 3.49
C LYS A 660 4.45 -25.54 2.57
N ARG A 661 3.13 -25.43 2.46
CA ARG A 661 2.35 -26.25 1.52
C ARG A 661 2.73 -25.98 0.07
N PHE A 662 2.96 -24.72 -0.26
CA PHE A 662 3.37 -24.35 -1.61
C PHE A 662 4.84 -24.70 -1.88
N ARG A 663 5.75 -24.29 -1.00
CA ARG A 663 7.21 -24.41 -1.24
C ARG A 663 7.81 -25.74 -0.79
N GLY A 664 7.16 -26.43 0.14
CA GLY A 664 7.64 -27.69 0.72
C GLY A 664 8.65 -27.53 1.86
N ARG A 665 8.95 -26.30 2.27
CA ARG A 665 9.89 -25.96 3.34
C ARG A 665 9.64 -24.54 3.85
N GLU A 666 10.35 -24.14 4.90
CA GLU A 666 10.35 -22.76 5.37
C GLU A 666 11.07 -21.81 4.39
N PRO A 667 10.74 -20.50 4.42
CA PRO A 667 11.38 -19.49 3.58
C PRO A 667 12.88 -19.38 3.84
N GLN A 668 13.63 -19.07 2.79
CA GLN A 668 15.08 -18.83 2.83
C GLN A 668 15.41 -17.50 2.17
N ILE A 669 16.42 -16.79 2.70
CA ILE A 669 16.83 -15.47 2.22
C ILE A 669 17.59 -15.49 0.90
N ASP A 670 18.10 -16.67 0.49
CA ASP A 670 19.00 -16.80 -0.66
C ASP A 670 18.41 -16.25 -1.97
N ALA A 671 17.12 -16.48 -2.21
CA ALA A 671 16.45 -15.97 -3.41
C ALA A 671 16.37 -14.44 -3.41
N LEU A 672 16.08 -13.80 -2.28
CA LEU A 672 16.09 -12.35 -2.14
C LEU A 672 17.46 -11.77 -2.49
N LEU A 673 18.52 -12.30 -1.89
CA LEU A 673 19.88 -11.83 -2.13
C LEU A 673 20.28 -11.97 -3.59
N ARG A 674 19.98 -13.12 -4.21
CA ARG A 674 20.24 -13.37 -5.62
C ARG A 674 19.46 -12.43 -6.54
N HIS A 675 18.15 -12.26 -6.31
CA HIS A 675 17.31 -11.37 -7.11
C HIS A 675 17.74 -9.91 -7.01
N SER A 676 18.26 -9.53 -5.85
CA SER A 676 18.75 -8.17 -5.59
C SER A 676 20.21 -7.95 -5.99
N GLY A 677 20.90 -8.99 -6.48
CA GLY A 677 22.31 -8.89 -6.85
C GLY A 677 23.24 -8.58 -5.69
N ILE A 678 22.86 -8.96 -4.46
CA ILE A 678 23.70 -8.81 -3.26
C ILE A 678 24.50 -10.07 -3.05
N SER A 679 25.81 -9.90 -2.91
CA SER A 679 26.70 -11.03 -2.61
C SER A 679 26.41 -11.57 -1.21
N ALA A 680 26.20 -12.87 -1.11
CA ALA A 680 25.91 -13.57 0.15
C ALA A 680 27.11 -13.57 1.10
#